data_3c9cdc49b1003843917b6d9fef80e293
#
_entry.id   3c9cdc49b1003843917b6d9fef80e293
#
_cell.length_a   1.000
_cell.length_b   1.000
_cell.length_c   1.000
_cell.angle_alpha   90.00
_cell.angle_beta   90.00
_cell.angle_gamma   90.00
#
_symmetry.space_group_name_H-M   'P 1'
#
loop_
_entity.id
_entity.type
_entity.pdbx_description
1 polymer ?
#
loop_
_entity_poly.entity_id
_entity_poly.type
_entity_poly.pdbx_seq_one_letter_code
_entity_poly.pdbx_strand_id
1 'polypeptide(L)'
;MPIAVPLPGMRVLLPFLLLPALLNAQSDIAEARTYAIGSVVTITGIVTNGPELGSIRYLQDGTAGIAVFPGSSSVPGFAPASGQEVQVTGPLKLFNGLLEIDPVMGFQVLSSNNPLPAPQLLTPNELGEDVEGMLVRVNGCQFTGGGTFPSGTSTFSSIGQNAPIYLWNGHSLVGDPVPGGLVDLIGICSQYDTGNPPVGGYQVLPRGSGDLVPSTTINLTSGVEQQAITPDGFTLSWSTNLAGSSEVAWGPTPALGSFAGSGTPAIAHSVALTGLGPAAFVHARAFSVLGSDTAWGERTLYSTASAVPGWVRVVFNREVDTSVSQGTPAVSALGSIADSIAAYIDLAQSTLDVAVYNTSNYTIVGAVNDALARGVQVRWIAEGANANFALSALNNGVPVLYRTNSPGSGMHNKFVVIDADDPANAHVLSGSTNFTQGNLFDDPNNLVIVRDQALALAYTLEFEEMWGGTGPQPVPANSRFGEDKTDNTPHRFQVGGTLVESFFSPSDGTTHAIREHLDVAQSSIELALFILTENTLRDALLEAHADGVWVRGVVDDANAPGSDFFTLTSAGIDLYDHSAFPELLHHKYAILDHSDPGGDPLVITGSHNWTFSANTVNDENTLIIHDPAVADQFFQEWTARRDAFTGVAEVGGKGPIATWPVPFHEGLQVTADDGIVEVRLLDTTGRIVLAEAGQGPTIQLRTAHLAGGGYVLEVRERSGRTLRSNVVKAP
;
A
#
# COMPACT_ATOMS: atom_id res chain seq x y z
N MET A 1 -46.10 -90.49 27.75
CA MET A 1 -44.74 -90.65 27.22
C MET A 1 -44.45 -89.44 26.30
N PRO A 2 -43.70 -88.50 26.68
CA PRO A 2 -43.08 -87.56 25.69
C PRO A 2 -41.60 -87.74 25.69
N ILE A 3 -41.05 -87.62 24.50
CA ILE A 3 -39.65 -87.73 24.06
C ILE A 3 -38.90 -86.44 24.37
N ALA A 4 -37.79 -86.57 25.01
CA ALA A 4 -36.87 -85.44 25.25
C ALA A 4 -36.09 -85.12 23.98
N VAL A 5 -36.00 -83.79 23.63
CA VAL A 5 -35.16 -83.25 22.57
C VAL A 5 -34.00 -82.54 23.24
N PRO A 6 -32.69 -82.74 22.86
CA PRO A 6 -31.54 -82.01 23.44
C PRO A 6 -31.41 -80.65 22.84
N LEU A 7 -31.05 -79.65 23.68
CA LEU A 7 -30.71 -78.29 23.33
C LEU A 7 -29.31 -78.23 22.70
N PRO A 8 -29.04 -77.39 21.63
CA PRO A 8 -27.74 -77.22 21.07
C PRO A 8 -26.95 -76.13 21.82
N GLY A 9 -25.66 -76.37 21.94
CA GLY A 9 -24.73 -75.60 22.71
C GLY A 9 -24.51 -74.14 22.21
N MET A 10 -24.42 -73.29 23.20
CA MET A 10 -24.17 -71.86 23.05
C MET A 10 -22.68 -71.61 22.65
N ARG A 11 -22.44 -71.18 21.37
CA ARG A 11 -21.13 -70.66 20.94
C ARG A 11 -21.05 -69.20 21.35
N VAL A 12 -20.12 -68.88 22.22
CA VAL A 12 -19.72 -67.52 22.55
C VAL A 12 -18.96 -66.96 21.34
N LEU A 13 -19.59 -66.02 20.62
CA LEU A 13 -18.90 -65.15 19.66
C LEU A 13 -18.30 -63.99 20.41
N LEU A 14 -16.96 -63.93 20.47
CA LEU A 14 -16.23 -62.69 20.79
C LEU A 14 -16.48 -61.67 19.67
N PRO A 15 -16.89 -60.43 19.98
CA PRO A 15 -16.89 -59.39 18.99
C PRO A 15 -15.45 -58.95 18.72
N PHE A 16 -14.96 -59.23 17.52
CA PHE A 16 -13.78 -58.52 16.98
C PHE A 16 -14.22 -57.04 16.79
N LEU A 17 -13.71 -56.16 17.66
CA LEU A 17 -13.72 -54.73 17.40
C LEU A 17 -12.77 -54.48 16.22
N LEU A 18 -13.32 -54.35 15.00
CA LEU A 18 -12.68 -53.66 13.91
C LEU A 18 -12.68 -52.16 14.28
N LEU A 19 -11.54 -51.66 14.77
CA LEU A 19 -11.29 -50.23 14.65
C LEU A 19 -11.29 -49.87 13.15
N PRO A 20 -12.07 -48.89 12.70
CA PRO A 20 -11.90 -48.40 11.36
C PRO A 20 -10.49 -47.74 11.33
N ALA A 21 -9.57 -48.31 10.57
CA ALA A 21 -8.44 -47.56 10.08
C ALA A 21 -9.04 -46.43 9.24
N LEU A 22 -8.98 -45.23 9.71
CA LEU A 22 -9.17 -44.02 8.91
C LEU A 22 -8.07 -44.07 7.83
N LEU A 23 -8.34 -44.68 6.69
CA LEU A 23 -7.62 -44.43 5.45
C LEU A 23 -7.91 -42.98 5.14
N ASN A 24 -6.98 -42.08 5.49
CA ASN A 24 -6.96 -40.73 4.91
C ASN A 24 -6.93 -40.95 3.39
N ALA A 25 -7.95 -40.50 2.70
CA ALA A 25 -7.94 -40.47 1.23
C ALA A 25 -6.71 -39.65 0.80
N GLN A 26 -6.03 -40.11 -0.21
CA GLN A 26 -4.94 -39.34 -0.82
C GLN A 26 -5.58 -38.13 -1.47
N SER A 27 -5.14 -36.93 -1.08
CA SER A 27 -5.51 -35.65 -1.67
C SER A 27 -4.44 -35.21 -2.67
N ASP A 28 -4.81 -34.49 -3.71
CA ASP A 28 -3.81 -33.69 -4.44
C ASP A 28 -3.28 -32.56 -3.54
N ILE A 29 -2.17 -31.96 -3.95
CA ILE A 29 -1.50 -30.95 -3.10
C ILE A 29 -2.36 -29.70 -2.98
N ALA A 30 -3.02 -29.25 -4.06
CA ALA A 30 -3.90 -28.07 -3.99
C ALA A 30 -5.07 -28.27 -3.02
N GLU A 31 -5.71 -29.44 -3.04
CA GLU A 31 -6.77 -29.79 -2.07
C GLU A 31 -6.24 -29.82 -0.64
N ALA A 32 -5.07 -30.47 -0.43
CA ALA A 32 -4.47 -30.58 0.90
C ALA A 32 -4.11 -29.19 1.50
N ARG A 33 -3.68 -28.23 0.68
CA ARG A 33 -3.40 -26.85 1.10
C ARG A 33 -4.62 -26.11 1.65
N THR A 34 -5.83 -26.51 1.30
CA THR A 34 -7.08 -25.89 1.81
C THR A 34 -7.50 -26.35 3.20
N TYR A 35 -6.85 -27.36 3.75
CA TYR A 35 -7.25 -27.94 5.03
C TYR A 35 -6.70 -27.09 6.20
N ALA A 36 -7.41 -27.16 7.32
CA ALA A 36 -7.00 -26.42 8.52
C ALA A 36 -5.60 -26.85 9.01
N ILE A 37 -4.83 -25.90 9.51
CA ILE A 37 -3.53 -26.17 10.14
C ILE A 37 -3.69 -27.21 11.26
N GLY A 38 -2.79 -28.19 11.28
CA GLY A 38 -2.86 -29.37 12.16
C GLY A 38 -3.59 -30.58 11.57
N SER A 39 -4.28 -30.43 10.43
CA SER A 39 -4.88 -31.56 9.71
C SER A 39 -3.80 -32.51 9.21
N VAL A 40 -4.00 -33.82 9.44
CA VAL A 40 -3.10 -34.85 8.91
C VAL A 40 -3.50 -35.16 7.48
N VAL A 41 -2.61 -34.93 6.54
CA VAL A 41 -2.80 -35.18 5.12
C VAL A 41 -1.89 -36.31 4.61
N THR A 42 -2.31 -36.95 3.51
CA THR A 42 -1.48 -37.86 2.73
C THR A 42 -1.46 -37.38 1.30
N ILE A 43 -0.29 -36.93 0.82
CA ILE A 43 -0.08 -36.39 -0.51
C ILE A 43 0.93 -37.21 -1.29
N THR A 44 0.92 -37.06 -2.62
CA THR A 44 1.94 -37.64 -3.49
C THR A 44 2.45 -36.55 -4.43
N GLY A 45 3.76 -36.47 -4.64
CA GLY A 45 4.37 -35.48 -5.54
C GLY A 45 5.81 -35.85 -5.91
N ILE A 46 6.31 -35.16 -6.93
CA ILE A 46 7.71 -35.22 -7.34
C ILE A 46 8.53 -34.32 -6.44
N VAL A 47 9.60 -34.84 -5.88
CA VAL A 47 10.57 -34.06 -5.11
C VAL A 47 11.37 -33.18 -6.05
N THR A 48 11.33 -31.86 -5.86
CA THR A 48 11.92 -30.87 -6.77
C THR A 48 13.33 -30.44 -6.37
N ASN A 49 13.75 -30.73 -5.12
CA ASN A 49 15.09 -30.43 -4.62
C ASN A 49 15.75 -31.63 -3.93
N GLY A 50 17.06 -31.57 -3.77
CA GLY A 50 17.87 -32.49 -2.98
C GLY A 50 18.36 -31.86 -1.67
N PRO A 51 19.57 -32.25 -1.18
CA PRO A 51 20.15 -31.74 0.05
C PRO A 51 20.68 -30.29 -0.06
N GLU A 52 20.71 -29.70 -1.25
CA GLU A 52 21.21 -28.34 -1.50
C GLU A 52 20.41 -27.26 -0.76
N LEU A 53 19.14 -27.53 -0.41
CA LEU A 53 18.32 -26.67 0.43
C LEU A 53 18.26 -27.17 1.90
N GLY A 54 19.22 -27.95 2.34
CA GLY A 54 19.27 -28.51 3.70
C GLY A 54 18.38 -29.75 3.84
N SER A 55 17.66 -29.87 4.97
CA SER A 55 16.78 -31.01 5.24
C SER A 55 15.39 -30.90 4.62
N ILE A 56 14.94 -29.69 4.29
CA ILE A 56 13.63 -29.45 3.68
C ILE A 56 13.55 -30.08 2.28
N ARG A 57 12.39 -30.63 1.95
CA ARG A 57 12.07 -31.10 0.59
C ARG A 57 10.80 -30.39 0.14
N TYR A 58 10.77 -30.05 -1.14
CA TYR A 58 9.56 -29.52 -1.77
C TYR A 58 9.00 -30.60 -2.70
N LEU A 59 7.73 -30.85 -2.58
CA LEU A 59 6.98 -31.78 -3.39
C LEU A 59 6.03 -30.99 -4.29
N GLN A 60 5.98 -31.36 -5.55
CA GLN A 60 5.06 -30.76 -6.52
C GLN A 60 4.33 -31.85 -7.30
N ASP A 61 3.03 -31.69 -7.47
CA ASP A 61 2.21 -32.50 -8.37
C ASP A 61 1.69 -31.66 -9.56
N GLY A 62 0.65 -32.11 -10.23
CA GLY A 62 0.04 -31.36 -11.34
C GLY A 62 -0.84 -30.17 -10.88
N THR A 63 -1.03 -29.97 -9.61
CA THR A 63 -1.98 -29.00 -9.05
C THR A 63 -1.31 -27.89 -8.23
N ALA A 64 -0.30 -28.23 -7.40
CA ALA A 64 0.40 -27.28 -6.53
C ALA A 64 1.75 -27.81 -6.04
N GLY A 65 2.43 -27.00 -5.21
CA GLY A 65 3.61 -27.36 -4.46
C GLY A 65 3.38 -27.30 -2.95
N ILE A 66 4.23 -27.99 -2.17
CA ILE A 66 4.23 -27.92 -0.70
C ILE A 66 5.60 -28.26 -0.13
N ALA A 67 5.97 -27.60 0.98
CA ALA A 67 7.16 -27.94 1.74
C ALA A 67 6.95 -29.17 2.63
N VAL A 68 7.99 -29.96 2.83
CA VAL A 68 8.02 -31.09 3.77
C VAL A 68 9.28 -30.98 4.61
N PHE A 69 9.11 -30.73 5.89
CA PHE A 69 10.23 -30.57 6.82
C PHE A 69 10.30 -31.75 7.80
N PRO A 70 11.43 -32.49 7.83
CA PRO A 70 11.60 -33.60 8.76
C PRO A 70 12.02 -33.10 10.14
N GLY A 71 11.09 -32.49 10.87
CA GLY A 71 11.31 -32.05 12.26
C GLY A 71 11.67 -33.20 13.18
N SER A 72 12.04 -32.87 14.44
CA SER A 72 12.59 -33.82 15.42
C SER A 72 11.70 -35.02 15.77
N SER A 73 10.39 -34.92 15.48
CA SER A 73 9.40 -36.00 15.70
C SER A 73 9.08 -36.80 14.43
N SER A 74 9.79 -36.55 13.34
CA SER A 74 9.57 -37.24 12.06
C SER A 74 10.09 -38.66 12.10
N VAL A 75 9.51 -39.53 11.26
CA VAL A 75 10.02 -40.90 11.07
C VAL A 75 11.47 -40.83 10.54
N PRO A 76 12.37 -41.73 11.03
CA PRO A 76 13.74 -41.72 10.59
C PRO A 76 13.89 -41.99 9.09
N GLY A 77 14.91 -41.36 8.48
CA GLY A 77 15.34 -41.65 7.12
C GLY A 77 14.61 -40.90 6.01
N PHE A 78 13.81 -39.90 6.31
CA PHE A 78 13.21 -39.03 5.30
C PHE A 78 14.28 -38.16 4.65
N ALA A 79 14.78 -38.59 3.50
CA ALA A 79 15.76 -37.86 2.69
C ALA A 79 15.59 -38.20 1.19
N PRO A 80 14.41 -38.02 0.63
CA PRO A 80 14.21 -38.35 -0.78
C PRO A 80 15.06 -37.45 -1.67
N ALA A 81 15.47 -37.99 -2.82
CA ALA A 81 16.25 -37.26 -3.81
C ALA A 81 15.34 -36.56 -4.83
N SER A 82 15.85 -35.50 -5.43
CA SER A 82 15.20 -34.82 -6.54
C SER A 82 14.85 -35.81 -7.65
N GLY A 83 13.65 -35.70 -8.25
CA GLY A 83 13.11 -36.61 -9.25
C GLY A 83 12.54 -37.92 -8.70
N GLN A 84 12.49 -38.10 -7.39
CA GLN A 84 11.71 -39.20 -6.80
C GLN A 84 10.23 -38.76 -6.65
N GLU A 85 9.33 -39.63 -6.98
CA GLU A 85 7.93 -39.53 -6.63
C GLU A 85 7.74 -40.16 -5.26
N VAL A 86 7.20 -39.37 -4.32
CA VAL A 86 7.04 -39.84 -2.94
C VAL A 86 5.62 -39.60 -2.45
N GLN A 87 5.11 -40.52 -1.67
CA GLN A 87 3.92 -40.31 -0.86
C GLN A 87 4.38 -39.94 0.55
N VAL A 88 3.79 -38.88 1.10
CA VAL A 88 4.13 -38.36 2.46
C VAL A 88 2.85 -38.19 3.26
N THR A 89 2.90 -38.58 4.54
CA THR A 89 1.82 -38.38 5.51
C THR A 89 2.32 -37.58 6.70
N GLY A 90 1.60 -36.55 7.09
CA GLY A 90 1.88 -35.75 8.28
C GLY A 90 0.91 -34.59 8.43
N PRO A 91 0.95 -33.87 9.57
CA PRO A 91 0.11 -32.70 9.81
C PRO A 91 0.61 -31.48 9.03
N LEU A 92 -0.33 -30.66 8.57
CA LEU A 92 -0.04 -29.32 8.06
C LEU A 92 0.39 -28.39 9.19
N LYS A 93 1.41 -27.61 8.94
CA LYS A 93 1.95 -26.64 9.86
C LYS A 93 2.35 -25.37 9.11
N LEU A 94 2.14 -24.23 9.72
CA LEU A 94 2.63 -22.96 9.21
C LEU A 94 3.92 -22.59 9.95
N PHE A 95 5.01 -22.37 9.22
CA PHE A 95 6.30 -21.96 9.78
C PHE A 95 6.77 -20.67 9.12
N ASN A 96 6.62 -19.55 9.81
CA ASN A 96 6.94 -18.22 9.28
C ASN A 96 6.35 -17.97 7.88
N GLY A 97 5.07 -18.23 7.73
CA GLY A 97 4.32 -18.13 6.48
C GLY A 97 4.29 -19.41 5.66
N LEU A 98 5.42 -20.10 5.52
CA LEU A 98 5.53 -21.31 4.68
C LEU A 98 4.62 -22.44 5.18
N LEU A 99 3.74 -22.93 4.30
CA LEU A 99 2.95 -24.11 4.59
C LEU A 99 3.78 -25.37 4.39
N GLU A 100 3.92 -26.15 5.45
CA GLU A 100 4.74 -27.36 5.46
C GLU A 100 4.04 -28.57 6.09
N ILE A 101 4.46 -29.77 5.71
CA ILE A 101 4.17 -31.00 6.44
C ILE A 101 5.31 -31.20 7.47
N ASP A 102 5.00 -31.05 8.76
CA ASP A 102 5.92 -31.25 9.88
C ASP A 102 5.15 -31.68 11.14
N PRO A 103 5.48 -32.81 11.76
CA PRO A 103 6.51 -33.81 11.40
C PRO A 103 6.05 -34.77 10.29
N VAL A 104 6.99 -35.36 9.57
CA VAL A 104 6.72 -36.48 8.67
C VAL A 104 6.38 -37.72 9.49
N MET A 105 5.12 -38.17 9.42
CA MET A 105 4.64 -39.35 10.16
C MET A 105 4.84 -40.66 9.38
N GLY A 106 4.94 -40.56 8.05
CA GLY A 106 5.22 -41.71 7.17
C GLY A 106 5.57 -41.23 5.77
N PHE A 107 6.40 -42.01 5.07
CA PHE A 107 6.69 -41.75 3.67
C PHE A 107 7.00 -43.04 2.92
N GLN A 108 6.78 -43.02 1.61
CA GLN A 108 7.14 -44.08 0.69
C GLN A 108 7.65 -43.50 -0.62
N VAL A 109 8.80 -43.99 -1.11
CA VAL A 109 9.25 -43.70 -2.47
C VAL A 109 8.48 -44.61 -3.43
N LEU A 110 7.74 -44.01 -4.36
CA LEU A 110 6.91 -44.74 -5.32
C LEU A 110 7.68 -45.02 -6.61
N SER A 111 8.44 -44.03 -7.08
CA SER A 111 9.27 -44.16 -8.27
C SER A 111 10.48 -43.24 -8.21
N SER A 112 11.44 -43.42 -9.12
CA SER A 112 12.67 -42.62 -9.18
C SER A 112 13.02 -42.27 -10.63
N ASN A 113 13.86 -41.24 -10.77
CA ASN A 113 14.27 -40.70 -12.08
C ASN A 113 13.11 -40.13 -12.91
N ASN A 114 12.09 -39.62 -12.22
CA ASN A 114 11.03 -38.87 -12.90
C ASN A 114 11.57 -37.51 -13.39
N PRO A 115 11.08 -37.02 -14.54
CA PRO A 115 11.38 -35.63 -14.92
C PRO A 115 10.81 -34.68 -13.86
N LEU A 116 11.56 -33.62 -13.58
CA LEU A 116 11.03 -32.53 -12.74
C LEU A 116 9.85 -31.84 -13.44
N PRO A 117 8.89 -31.31 -12.67
CA PRO A 117 7.88 -30.41 -13.22
C PRO A 117 8.54 -29.26 -14.00
N ALA A 118 7.93 -28.83 -15.08
CA ALA A 118 8.42 -27.66 -15.80
C ALA A 118 8.29 -26.42 -14.89
N PRO A 119 9.36 -25.60 -14.76
CA PRO A 119 9.24 -24.37 -13.98
C PRO A 119 8.15 -23.46 -14.53
N GLN A 120 7.26 -22.97 -13.68
CA GLN A 120 6.26 -21.98 -14.08
C GLN A 120 6.95 -20.64 -14.34
N LEU A 121 6.70 -20.07 -15.54
CA LEU A 121 7.26 -18.76 -15.88
C LEU A 121 6.43 -17.66 -15.21
N LEU A 122 7.10 -16.80 -14.45
CA LEU A 122 6.51 -15.73 -13.64
C LEU A 122 7.29 -14.43 -13.79
N THR A 123 6.64 -13.32 -13.46
CA THR A 123 7.30 -12.06 -13.11
C THR A 123 7.59 -12.02 -11.60
N PRO A 124 8.45 -11.11 -11.11
CA PRO A 124 8.70 -10.98 -9.67
C PRO A 124 7.44 -10.76 -8.81
N ASN A 125 6.47 -9.98 -9.30
CA ASN A 125 5.23 -9.68 -8.58
C ASN A 125 4.21 -10.84 -8.54
N GLU A 126 4.41 -11.86 -9.37
CA GLU A 126 3.57 -13.08 -9.34
C GLU A 126 4.10 -14.15 -8.37
N LEU A 127 5.21 -13.88 -7.66
CA LEU A 127 5.67 -14.73 -6.56
C LEU A 127 4.70 -14.59 -5.38
N GLY A 128 3.97 -15.65 -5.06
CA GLY A 128 2.88 -15.59 -4.09
C GLY A 128 2.41 -16.97 -3.65
N GLU A 129 1.33 -16.99 -2.88
CA GLU A 129 0.70 -18.19 -2.29
C GLU A 129 0.35 -19.25 -3.34
N ASP A 130 -0.15 -18.83 -4.51
CA ASP A 130 -0.58 -19.72 -5.58
C ASP A 130 0.55 -20.59 -6.16
N VAL A 131 1.80 -20.13 -6.01
CA VAL A 131 2.99 -20.81 -6.54
C VAL A 131 3.97 -21.23 -5.44
N GLU A 132 3.59 -21.04 -4.17
CA GLU A 132 4.40 -21.48 -3.03
C GLU A 132 4.66 -22.99 -3.09
N GLY A 133 5.91 -23.39 -2.87
CA GLY A 133 6.37 -24.78 -2.94
C GLY A 133 6.61 -25.29 -4.37
N MET A 134 6.27 -24.52 -5.39
CA MET A 134 6.44 -24.90 -6.81
C MET A 134 7.81 -24.48 -7.37
N LEU A 135 8.23 -25.20 -8.40
CA LEU A 135 9.38 -24.82 -9.20
C LEU A 135 8.97 -23.70 -10.17
N VAL A 136 9.65 -22.56 -10.06
CA VAL A 136 9.36 -21.35 -10.83
C VAL A 136 10.57 -20.90 -11.65
N ARG A 137 10.33 -20.05 -12.64
CA ARG A 137 11.35 -19.40 -13.46
C ARG A 137 11.00 -17.93 -13.64
N VAL A 138 11.96 -17.06 -13.41
CA VAL A 138 11.90 -15.64 -13.74
C VAL A 138 12.97 -15.34 -14.78
N ASN A 139 12.58 -14.81 -15.94
CA ASN A 139 13.50 -14.51 -17.02
C ASN A 139 14.13 -13.13 -16.87
N GLY A 140 15.36 -12.96 -17.39
CA GLY A 140 16.01 -11.68 -17.50
C GLY A 140 16.30 -11.00 -16.15
N CYS A 141 16.62 -11.77 -15.12
CA CYS A 141 16.95 -11.27 -13.81
C CYS A 141 18.31 -10.58 -13.78
N GLN A 142 18.36 -9.37 -13.27
CA GLN A 142 19.58 -8.63 -12.92
C GLN A 142 19.73 -8.62 -11.40
N PHE A 143 20.81 -9.15 -10.87
CA PHE A 143 21.11 -9.07 -9.45
C PHE A 143 21.63 -7.69 -9.06
N THR A 144 21.16 -7.16 -7.93
CA THR A 144 21.66 -5.92 -7.35
C THR A 144 22.93 -6.18 -6.53
N GLY A 145 23.91 -5.29 -6.65
CA GLY A 145 25.21 -5.43 -5.99
C GLY A 145 26.20 -6.24 -6.79
N GLY A 146 27.48 -6.00 -6.57
CA GLY A 146 28.60 -6.71 -7.18
C GLY A 146 29.32 -7.60 -6.17
N GLY A 147 30.30 -8.38 -6.65
CA GLY A 147 31.11 -9.25 -5.79
C GLY A 147 30.63 -10.69 -5.77
N THR A 148 30.39 -11.24 -4.58
CA THR A 148 29.98 -12.64 -4.40
C THR A 148 28.66 -12.71 -3.64
N PHE A 149 27.87 -13.74 -3.91
CA PHE A 149 26.63 -13.98 -3.17
C PHE A 149 26.91 -14.15 -1.67
N PRO A 150 26.25 -13.34 -0.79
CA PRO A 150 26.29 -13.57 0.65
C PRO A 150 25.36 -14.74 1.03
N SER A 151 25.50 -15.26 2.27
CA SER A 151 24.41 -16.02 2.89
C SER A 151 23.29 -15.06 3.33
N GLY A 152 22.05 -15.51 3.25
CA GLY A 152 20.87 -14.69 3.54
C GLY A 152 20.18 -14.22 2.29
N THR A 153 19.48 -13.09 2.38
CA THR A 153 18.68 -12.52 1.29
C THR A 153 19.54 -11.69 0.36
N SER A 154 19.32 -11.83 -0.94
CA SER A 154 19.83 -10.96 -2.01
C SER A 154 18.69 -10.60 -2.94
N THR A 155 18.69 -9.40 -3.51
CA THR A 155 17.63 -8.93 -4.38
C THR A 155 18.01 -9.07 -5.86
N PHE A 156 17.06 -9.43 -6.67
CA PHE A 156 17.15 -9.33 -8.13
C PHE A 156 15.99 -8.49 -8.68
N SER A 157 16.19 -7.92 -9.86
CA SER A 157 15.13 -7.21 -10.59
C SER A 157 14.89 -7.88 -11.94
N SER A 158 13.64 -7.89 -12.40
CA SER A 158 13.25 -8.26 -13.77
C SER A 158 12.06 -7.41 -14.17
N ILE A 159 12.03 -6.92 -15.40
CA ILE A 159 11.00 -6.05 -15.97
C ILE A 159 10.65 -4.82 -15.10
N GLY A 160 11.62 -4.31 -14.33
CA GLY A 160 11.42 -3.19 -13.40
C GLY A 160 10.86 -3.58 -12.03
N GLN A 161 10.58 -4.85 -11.78
CA GLN A 161 10.06 -5.37 -10.51
C GLN A 161 11.18 -6.04 -9.71
N ASN A 162 11.13 -5.97 -8.39
CA ASN A 162 12.13 -6.55 -7.50
C ASN A 162 11.59 -7.76 -6.74
N ALA A 163 12.43 -8.76 -6.53
CA ALA A 163 12.12 -9.88 -5.64
C ALA A 163 13.39 -10.44 -4.98
N PRO A 164 13.28 -11.12 -3.83
CA PRO A 164 14.42 -11.70 -3.16
C PRO A 164 14.71 -13.14 -3.61
N ILE A 165 16.01 -13.51 -3.57
CA ILE A 165 16.46 -14.88 -3.39
C ILE A 165 16.93 -15.08 -1.94
N TYR A 166 16.88 -16.30 -1.44
CA TYR A 166 17.47 -16.63 -0.17
C TYR A 166 18.48 -17.79 -0.30
N LEU A 167 19.68 -17.59 0.24
CA LEU A 167 20.75 -18.58 0.27
C LEU A 167 21.11 -18.88 1.73
N TRP A 168 20.79 -20.09 2.20
CA TRP A 168 21.16 -20.49 3.55
C TRP A 168 22.70 -20.61 3.72
N ASN A 169 23.18 -20.50 4.94
CA ASN A 169 24.61 -20.62 5.23
C ASN A 169 25.09 -22.05 4.99
N GLY A 170 25.76 -22.30 3.87
CA GLY A 170 26.18 -23.62 3.37
C GLY A 170 25.63 -23.93 2.00
N HIS A 171 24.83 -23.04 1.42
CA HIS A 171 24.39 -23.15 0.03
C HIS A 171 25.57 -23.01 -0.94
N SER A 172 25.59 -23.79 -2.02
CA SER A 172 26.72 -23.87 -2.97
C SER A 172 27.02 -22.55 -3.68
N LEU A 173 26.04 -21.64 -3.80
CA LEU A 173 26.21 -20.31 -4.42
C LEU A 173 26.88 -19.30 -3.46
N VAL A 174 26.89 -19.53 -2.16
CA VAL A 174 27.53 -18.60 -1.21
C VAL A 174 29.01 -18.50 -1.46
N GLY A 175 29.49 -17.29 -1.77
CA GLY A 175 30.87 -17.03 -2.17
C GLY A 175 31.14 -17.10 -3.69
N ASP A 176 30.20 -17.59 -4.49
CA ASP A 176 30.29 -17.53 -5.94
C ASP A 176 30.10 -16.11 -6.47
N PRO A 177 30.72 -15.72 -7.57
CA PRO A 177 30.51 -14.41 -8.18
C PRO A 177 29.03 -14.16 -8.56
N VAL A 178 28.52 -12.98 -8.22
CA VAL A 178 27.21 -12.52 -8.69
C VAL A 178 27.30 -12.32 -10.21
N PRO A 179 26.37 -12.86 -11.01
CA PRO A 179 26.36 -12.67 -12.45
C PRO A 179 26.29 -11.17 -12.83
N GLY A 180 27.22 -10.71 -13.66
CA GLY A 180 27.23 -9.32 -14.15
C GLY A 180 26.28 -9.04 -15.31
N GLY A 181 25.63 -10.08 -15.85
CA GLY A 181 24.66 -9.99 -16.93
C GLY A 181 23.33 -10.65 -16.54
N LEU A 182 22.32 -10.50 -17.39
CA LEU A 182 21.00 -11.07 -17.14
C LEU A 182 21.05 -12.59 -17.11
N VAL A 183 20.32 -13.16 -16.16
CA VAL A 183 20.10 -14.60 -16.02
C VAL A 183 18.62 -14.92 -16.00
N ASP A 184 18.27 -16.09 -16.48
CA ASP A 184 16.97 -16.69 -16.21
C ASP A 184 17.11 -17.48 -14.93
N LEU A 185 16.47 -16.99 -13.88
CA LEU A 185 16.52 -17.56 -12.54
C LEU A 185 15.48 -18.68 -12.42
N ILE A 186 15.94 -19.87 -12.07
CA ILE A 186 15.08 -21.00 -11.71
C ILE A 186 15.22 -21.25 -10.21
N GLY A 187 14.14 -21.66 -9.55
CA GLY A 187 14.20 -22.00 -8.14
C GLY A 187 12.84 -22.41 -7.61
N ILE A 188 12.74 -22.60 -6.31
CA ILE A 188 11.48 -22.91 -5.65
C ILE A 188 10.94 -21.62 -5.05
N CYS A 189 9.67 -21.30 -5.33
CA CYS A 189 8.99 -20.23 -4.59
C CYS A 189 8.76 -20.70 -3.16
N SER A 190 9.24 -19.93 -2.20
CA SER A 190 9.10 -20.20 -0.78
C SER A 190 8.70 -18.94 -0.06
N GLN A 191 8.25 -19.06 1.20
CA GLN A 191 7.87 -17.92 2.01
C GLN A 191 8.68 -17.88 3.31
N TYR A 192 9.03 -16.68 3.75
CA TYR A 192 9.55 -16.44 5.09
C TYR A 192 9.02 -15.09 5.57
N ASP A 193 7.96 -15.14 6.36
CA ASP A 193 7.32 -13.98 6.98
C ASP A 193 7.00 -14.28 8.45
N THR A 194 7.52 -13.48 9.35
CA THR A 194 7.26 -13.59 10.80
C THR A 194 6.03 -12.79 11.24
N GLY A 195 5.34 -12.13 10.31
CA GLY A 195 4.10 -11.42 10.55
C GLY A 195 2.99 -12.34 11.06
N ASN A 196 1.96 -11.75 11.63
CA ASN A 196 0.77 -12.50 12.07
C ASN A 196 -0.51 -11.71 11.71
N PRO A 197 -1.23 -12.14 10.66
CA PRO A 197 -0.94 -13.27 9.76
C PRO A 197 0.28 -13.02 8.86
N PRO A 198 1.00 -14.07 8.42
CA PRO A 198 2.05 -13.95 7.43
C PRO A 198 1.44 -13.72 6.04
N VAL A 199 1.93 -12.72 5.30
CA VAL A 199 1.24 -12.25 4.09
C VAL A 199 2.17 -11.85 2.96
N GLY A 200 3.47 -11.80 3.24
CA GLY A 200 4.52 -11.46 2.31
C GLY A 200 5.70 -12.40 2.42
N GLY A 201 6.90 -11.90 2.16
CA GLY A 201 8.14 -12.66 2.35
C GLY A 201 8.35 -13.77 1.33
N TYR A 202 7.68 -13.73 0.18
CA TYR A 202 7.92 -14.68 -0.91
C TYR A 202 9.29 -14.45 -1.52
N GLN A 203 10.01 -15.55 -1.76
CA GLN A 203 11.38 -15.55 -2.22
C GLN A 203 11.66 -16.75 -3.13
N VAL A 204 12.64 -16.63 -4.01
CA VAL A 204 13.10 -17.76 -4.84
C VAL A 204 14.27 -18.44 -4.15
N LEU A 205 14.21 -19.76 -4.04
CA LEU A 205 15.30 -20.60 -3.56
C LEU A 205 15.97 -21.32 -4.74
N PRO A 206 17.05 -20.78 -5.33
CA PRO A 206 17.81 -21.52 -6.34
C PRO A 206 18.46 -22.76 -5.71
N ARG A 207 18.57 -23.86 -6.46
CA ARG A 207 19.15 -25.13 -5.98
C ARG A 207 20.67 -25.20 -6.18
N GLY A 208 21.20 -24.30 -7.01
CA GLY A 208 22.63 -24.21 -7.29
C GLY A 208 22.91 -23.39 -8.55
N SER A 209 24.16 -23.37 -9.01
CA SER A 209 24.58 -22.56 -10.18
C SER A 209 23.86 -22.93 -11.49
N GLY A 210 23.34 -24.16 -11.60
CA GLY A 210 22.54 -24.57 -12.76
C GLY A 210 21.18 -23.89 -12.87
N ASP A 211 20.71 -23.27 -11.79
CA ASP A 211 19.47 -22.51 -11.76
C ASP A 211 19.66 -21.01 -12.13
N LEU A 212 20.91 -20.58 -12.32
CA LEU A 212 21.28 -19.26 -12.85
C LEU A 212 21.71 -19.40 -14.32
N VAL A 213 20.75 -19.46 -15.22
CA VAL A 213 21.02 -19.70 -16.65
C VAL A 213 21.29 -18.35 -17.33
N PRO A 214 22.46 -18.11 -17.95
CA PRO A 214 22.68 -16.86 -18.68
C PRO A 214 21.58 -16.64 -19.72
N SER A 215 20.92 -15.47 -19.64
CA SER A 215 19.83 -15.16 -20.57
C SER A 215 20.38 -14.84 -21.96
N THR A 216 19.97 -15.63 -22.93
CA THR A 216 20.36 -15.46 -24.35
C THR A 216 19.19 -15.00 -25.21
N THR A 217 18.01 -14.91 -24.64
CA THR A 217 16.79 -14.44 -25.30
C THR A 217 16.58 -12.95 -25.06
N ILE A 218 15.73 -12.32 -25.87
CA ILE A 218 15.31 -10.95 -25.64
C ILE A 218 14.37 -10.93 -24.43
N ASN A 219 14.62 -9.99 -23.49
CA ASN A 219 13.79 -9.77 -22.30
C ASN A 219 13.61 -8.28 -22.08
N LEU A 220 12.48 -7.85 -21.50
CA LEU A 220 12.34 -6.50 -20.97
C LEU A 220 13.29 -6.32 -19.78
N THR A 221 13.91 -5.15 -19.70
CA THR A 221 14.79 -4.74 -18.60
C THR A 221 14.21 -3.57 -17.78
N SER A 222 13.08 -3.03 -18.21
CA SER A 222 12.28 -2.05 -17.45
C SER A 222 10.80 -2.43 -17.51
N GLY A 223 9.99 -1.87 -16.60
CA GLY A 223 8.54 -1.77 -16.77
C GLY A 223 8.15 -1.02 -18.04
N VAL A 224 6.89 -1.11 -18.41
CA VAL A 224 6.32 -0.32 -19.52
C VAL A 224 5.71 0.94 -18.94
N GLU A 225 6.28 2.09 -19.29
CA GLU A 225 5.82 3.38 -18.79
C GLU A 225 4.90 4.08 -19.78
N GLN A 226 3.81 4.64 -19.27
CA GLN A 226 2.94 5.53 -20.02
C GLN A 226 3.43 6.97 -19.89
N GLN A 227 3.69 7.63 -21.01
CA GLN A 227 4.22 8.99 -21.06
C GLN A 227 3.44 9.83 -22.09
N ALA A 228 3.64 11.17 -22.04
CA ALA A 228 3.04 12.11 -22.99
C ALA A 228 1.52 11.89 -23.19
N ILE A 229 0.79 11.75 -22.07
CA ILE A 229 -0.65 11.51 -22.07
C ILE A 229 -1.36 12.77 -22.57
N THR A 230 -2.12 12.63 -23.65
CA THR A 230 -2.87 13.71 -24.32
C THR A 230 -4.31 13.26 -24.57
N PRO A 231 -5.24 14.16 -24.94
CA PRO A 231 -6.60 13.77 -25.33
C PRO A 231 -6.68 12.89 -26.58
N ASP A 232 -5.63 12.85 -27.39
CA ASP A 232 -5.59 12.07 -28.63
C ASP A 232 -4.86 10.73 -28.48
N GLY A 233 -4.04 10.57 -27.42
CA GLY A 233 -3.26 9.38 -27.22
C GLY A 233 -2.18 9.51 -26.15
N PHE A 234 -1.24 8.56 -26.16
CA PHE A 234 -0.11 8.50 -25.25
C PHE A 234 1.06 7.72 -25.85
N THR A 235 2.21 7.75 -25.23
CA THR A 235 3.39 6.95 -25.62
C THR A 235 3.68 5.90 -24.57
N LEU A 236 3.96 4.66 -25.01
CA LEU A 236 4.52 3.62 -24.17
C LEU A 236 6.01 3.49 -24.42
N SER A 237 6.80 3.45 -23.34
CA SER A 237 8.25 3.28 -23.41
C SER A 237 8.73 2.12 -22.52
N TRP A 238 9.74 1.40 -22.98
CA TRP A 238 10.37 0.29 -22.26
C TRP A 238 11.79 0.06 -22.76
N SER A 239 12.53 -0.79 -22.09
CA SER A 239 13.87 -1.19 -22.48
C SER A 239 14.00 -2.72 -22.57
N THR A 240 14.94 -3.19 -23.42
CA THR A 240 15.27 -4.61 -23.54
C THR A 240 16.79 -4.83 -23.44
N ASN A 241 17.19 -6.06 -23.08
CA ASN A 241 18.61 -6.46 -23.02
C ASN A 241 19.28 -6.59 -24.38
N LEU A 242 18.52 -6.92 -25.41
CA LEU A 242 18.96 -7.09 -26.79
C LEU A 242 18.13 -6.24 -27.73
N ALA A 243 18.71 -5.78 -28.82
CA ALA A 243 18.01 -4.96 -29.79
C ALA A 243 16.92 -5.76 -30.52
N GLY A 244 15.66 -5.40 -30.28
CA GLY A 244 14.47 -6.00 -30.86
C GLY A 244 13.52 -4.96 -31.48
N SER A 245 12.40 -5.41 -32.04
CA SER A 245 11.34 -4.50 -32.53
C SER A 245 10.73 -3.68 -31.41
N SER A 246 10.09 -2.57 -31.77
CA SER A 246 9.32 -1.73 -30.85
C SER A 246 7.85 -1.81 -31.25
N GLU A 247 7.06 -2.63 -30.57
CA GLU A 247 5.67 -2.92 -30.97
C GLU A 247 4.72 -2.91 -29.76
N VAL A 248 3.46 -2.53 -30.03
CA VAL A 248 2.37 -2.54 -29.06
C VAL A 248 1.14 -3.17 -29.70
N ALA A 249 0.62 -4.20 -29.07
CA ALA A 249 -0.70 -4.75 -29.35
C ALA A 249 -1.72 -3.99 -28.49
N TRP A 250 -2.83 -3.49 -29.06
CA TRP A 250 -3.80 -2.67 -28.32
C TRP A 250 -5.22 -2.82 -28.82
N GLY A 251 -6.19 -2.37 -28.04
CA GLY A 251 -7.61 -2.39 -28.40
C GLY A 251 -8.53 -1.94 -27.28
N PRO A 252 -9.83 -1.75 -27.56
CA PRO A 252 -10.82 -1.34 -26.56
C PRO A 252 -11.20 -2.46 -25.57
N THR A 253 -10.72 -3.67 -25.77
CA THR A 253 -11.00 -4.82 -24.92
C THR A 253 -9.71 -5.63 -24.65
N PRO A 254 -9.68 -6.50 -23.63
CA PRO A 254 -8.52 -7.37 -23.36
C PRO A 254 -8.08 -8.28 -24.52
N ALA A 255 -8.93 -8.49 -25.52
CA ALA A 255 -8.59 -9.25 -26.73
C ALA A 255 -7.61 -8.51 -27.65
N LEU A 256 -7.40 -7.20 -27.42
CA LEU A 256 -6.54 -6.34 -28.25
C LEU A 256 -7.08 -6.28 -29.70
N GLY A 257 -6.23 -6.44 -30.71
CA GLY A 257 -6.66 -6.60 -32.13
C GLY A 257 -6.03 -5.61 -33.09
N SER A 258 -5.45 -4.52 -32.56
CA SER A 258 -4.68 -3.53 -33.32
C SER A 258 -3.20 -3.61 -32.95
N PHE A 259 -2.34 -3.13 -33.86
CA PHE A 259 -0.89 -3.10 -33.63
C PHE A 259 -0.35 -1.74 -34.03
N ALA A 260 0.65 -1.26 -33.30
CA ALA A 260 1.41 -0.06 -33.60
C ALA A 260 2.90 -0.33 -33.36
N GLY A 261 3.79 0.41 -34.02
CA GLY A 261 5.22 0.30 -33.76
C GLY A 261 6.08 0.12 -35.00
N SER A 262 7.30 -0.37 -34.80
CA SER A 262 8.31 -0.52 -35.83
C SER A 262 9.15 -1.77 -35.61
N GLY A 263 9.43 -2.51 -36.69
CA GLY A 263 10.38 -3.63 -36.71
C GLY A 263 11.84 -3.20 -36.64
N THR A 264 12.16 -1.91 -36.54
CA THR A 264 13.55 -1.45 -36.44
C THR A 264 14.13 -1.86 -35.09
N PRO A 265 15.27 -2.61 -35.07
CA PRO A 265 15.86 -3.05 -33.83
C PRO A 265 16.33 -1.88 -32.95
N ALA A 266 15.93 -1.88 -31.69
CA ALA A 266 16.34 -0.93 -30.65
C ALA A 266 16.46 -1.66 -29.31
N ILE A 267 17.15 -1.03 -28.34
CA ILE A 267 17.20 -1.46 -26.93
C ILE A 267 16.25 -0.60 -26.11
N ALA A 268 16.20 0.69 -26.41
CA ALA A 268 15.20 1.60 -25.81
C ALA A 268 14.04 1.75 -26.81
N HIS A 269 12.86 1.49 -26.36
CA HIS A 269 11.64 1.44 -27.16
C HIS A 269 10.69 2.57 -26.79
N SER A 270 10.01 3.10 -27.80
CA SER A 270 9.00 4.14 -27.64
C SER A 270 7.98 4.03 -28.76
N VAL A 271 6.72 3.82 -28.42
CA VAL A 271 5.63 3.67 -29.38
C VAL A 271 4.48 4.59 -29.00
N ALA A 272 4.13 5.51 -29.88
CA ALA A 272 2.98 6.38 -29.69
C ALA A 272 1.70 5.71 -30.21
N LEU A 273 0.65 5.71 -29.41
CA LEU A 273 -0.72 5.39 -29.80
C LEU A 273 -1.49 6.71 -29.94
N THR A 274 -2.08 6.94 -31.10
CA THR A 274 -2.80 8.20 -31.44
C THR A 274 -4.15 7.91 -32.07
N GLY A 275 -5.03 8.92 -32.09
CA GLY A 275 -6.37 8.78 -32.64
C GLY A 275 -7.35 8.06 -31.73
N LEU A 276 -7.06 8.02 -30.42
CA LEU A 276 -7.84 7.28 -29.42
C LEU A 276 -9.07 8.05 -28.92
N GLY A 277 -9.05 9.38 -28.99
CA GLY A 277 -10.05 10.26 -28.39
C GLY A 277 -9.79 10.55 -26.91
N PRO A 278 -10.46 11.58 -26.35
CA PRO A 278 -10.27 12.00 -24.97
C PRO A 278 -10.97 11.08 -23.96
N ALA A 279 -10.37 10.95 -22.77
CA ALA A 279 -10.85 10.11 -21.67
C ALA A 279 -11.17 8.66 -22.12
N ALA A 280 -10.43 8.16 -23.10
CA ALA A 280 -10.60 6.81 -23.62
C ALA A 280 -9.74 5.81 -22.87
N PHE A 281 -10.31 4.67 -22.52
CA PHE A 281 -9.61 3.56 -21.90
C PHE A 281 -9.21 2.53 -22.95
N VAL A 282 -7.94 2.12 -22.93
CA VAL A 282 -7.34 1.29 -23.97
C VAL A 282 -6.49 0.20 -23.33
N HIS A 283 -6.83 -1.05 -23.58
CA HIS A 283 -5.95 -2.16 -23.24
C HIS A 283 -4.75 -2.18 -24.19
N ALA A 284 -3.55 -2.23 -23.65
CA ALA A 284 -2.36 -2.36 -24.48
C ALA A 284 -1.34 -3.30 -23.82
N ARG A 285 -0.50 -3.87 -24.68
CA ARG A 285 0.61 -4.74 -24.30
C ARG A 285 1.81 -4.45 -25.19
N ALA A 286 2.89 -3.92 -24.59
CA ALA A 286 4.13 -3.69 -25.30
C ALA A 286 4.88 -5.03 -25.54
N PHE A 287 5.61 -5.12 -26.65
CA PHE A 287 6.46 -6.27 -26.92
C PHE A 287 7.61 -5.94 -27.86
N SER A 288 8.65 -6.77 -27.81
CA SER A 288 9.82 -6.67 -28.68
C SER A 288 10.16 -8.05 -29.24
N VAL A 289 10.43 -8.13 -30.55
CA VAL A 289 10.75 -9.36 -31.27
C VAL A 289 12.20 -9.34 -31.72
N LEU A 290 12.91 -10.44 -31.49
CA LEU A 290 14.26 -10.70 -32.02
C LEU A 290 14.31 -12.12 -32.58
N GLY A 291 14.33 -12.25 -33.91
CA GLY A 291 14.29 -13.55 -34.58
C GLY A 291 12.98 -14.29 -34.32
N SER A 292 13.05 -15.43 -33.61
CA SER A 292 11.88 -16.21 -33.18
C SER A 292 11.41 -15.87 -31.77
N ASP A 293 12.17 -15.08 -31.01
CA ASP A 293 11.91 -14.81 -29.60
C ASP A 293 11.12 -13.50 -29.44
N THR A 294 10.22 -13.46 -28.47
CA THR A 294 9.40 -12.30 -28.17
C THR A 294 9.42 -12.03 -26.67
N ALA A 295 9.82 -10.83 -26.29
CA ALA A 295 9.69 -10.31 -24.95
C ALA A 295 8.38 -9.54 -24.83
N TRP A 296 7.53 -9.91 -23.90
CA TRP A 296 6.23 -9.30 -23.65
C TRP A 296 6.23 -8.52 -22.33
N GLY A 297 5.71 -7.30 -22.36
CA GLY A 297 5.29 -6.60 -21.16
C GLY A 297 3.95 -7.13 -20.63
N GLU A 298 3.50 -6.60 -19.53
CA GLU A 298 2.15 -6.86 -18.99
C GLU A 298 1.08 -6.23 -19.88
N ARG A 299 -0.11 -6.81 -19.84
CA ARG A 299 -1.29 -6.20 -20.47
C ARG A 299 -1.94 -5.28 -19.44
N THR A 300 -1.94 -4.00 -19.73
CA THR A 300 -2.43 -2.96 -18.82
C THR A 300 -3.54 -2.15 -19.49
N LEU A 301 -4.45 -1.60 -18.69
CA LEU A 301 -5.44 -0.63 -19.13
C LEU A 301 -4.86 0.78 -18.97
N TYR A 302 -4.84 1.54 -20.04
CA TYR A 302 -4.30 2.91 -20.09
C TYR A 302 -5.40 3.92 -20.37
N SER A 303 -5.24 5.15 -19.90
CA SER A 303 -6.14 6.25 -20.16
C SER A 303 -5.50 7.33 -21.04
N THR A 304 -6.29 7.95 -21.93
CA THR A 304 -5.94 9.24 -22.52
C THR A 304 -6.40 10.39 -21.62
N ALA A 305 -5.83 11.58 -21.79
CA ALA A 305 -6.26 12.75 -21.03
C ALA A 305 -7.70 13.18 -21.38
N SER A 306 -8.33 13.87 -20.46
CA SER A 306 -9.65 14.48 -20.65
C SER A 306 -9.62 15.60 -21.70
N ALA A 307 -10.76 15.82 -22.36
CA ALA A 307 -10.90 16.90 -23.35
C ALA A 307 -10.79 18.30 -22.73
N VAL A 308 -11.27 18.43 -21.48
CA VAL A 308 -11.22 19.68 -20.72
C VAL A 308 -10.12 19.55 -19.66
N PRO A 309 -9.12 20.45 -19.66
CA PRO A 309 -8.06 20.38 -18.64
C PRO A 309 -8.62 20.41 -17.22
N GLY A 310 -8.22 19.42 -16.42
CA GLY A 310 -8.63 19.29 -15.04
C GLY A 310 -7.85 20.19 -14.08
N TRP A 311 -8.10 20.00 -12.79
CA TRP A 311 -7.37 20.59 -11.68
C TRP A 311 -7.54 19.75 -10.41
N VAL A 312 -6.60 19.89 -9.49
CA VAL A 312 -6.63 19.31 -8.15
C VAL A 312 -6.78 20.41 -7.11
N ARG A 313 -7.59 20.19 -6.09
CA ARG A 313 -7.74 21.04 -4.91
C ARG A 313 -7.71 20.21 -3.64
N VAL A 314 -7.15 20.79 -2.59
CA VAL A 314 -7.09 20.15 -1.27
C VAL A 314 -7.72 21.07 -0.23
N VAL A 315 -8.48 20.48 0.68
CA VAL A 315 -9.10 21.17 1.81
C VAL A 315 -8.86 20.34 3.08
N PHE A 316 -8.44 21.00 4.14
CA PHE A 316 -8.25 20.37 5.45
C PHE A 316 -9.34 20.81 6.41
N ASN A 317 -9.81 19.92 7.28
CA ASN A 317 -10.86 20.25 8.26
C ASN A 317 -10.30 20.90 9.55
N ARG A 318 -8.97 20.97 9.69
CA ARG A 318 -8.29 21.59 10.84
C ARG A 318 -7.42 22.75 10.39
N GLU A 319 -6.84 23.45 11.37
CA GLU A 319 -5.90 24.54 11.11
C GLU A 319 -4.66 24.05 10.37
N VAL A 320 -4.12 24.90 9.51
CA VAL A 320 -2.89 24.70 8.76
C VAL A 320 -1.91 25.82 9.07
N ASP A 321 -0.60 25.55 9.00
CA ASP A 321 0.42 26.59 9.16
C ASP A 321 0.81 27.18 7.80
N THR A 322 0.14 28.24 7.42
CA THR A 322 0.44 28.93 6.15
C THR A 322 1.74 29.75 6.19
N SER A 323 2.40 29.87 7.35
CA SER A 323 3.67 30.63 7.47
C SER A 323 4.82 29.92 6.77
N VAL A 324 4.73 28.60 6.60
CA VAL A 324 5.73 27.78 5.89
C VAL A 324 5.42 27.59 4.41
N SER A 325 4.36 28.22 3.89
CA SER A 325 3.97 28.10 2.48
C SER A 325 5.08 28.61 1.55
N GLN A 326 5.39 27.81 0.53
CA GLN A 326 6.34 28.18 -0.53
C GLN A 326 5.63 28.74 -1.78
N GLY A 327 4.31 28.75 -1.80
CA GLY A 327 3.53 29.20 -2.96
C GLY A 327 2.08 29.43 -2.63
N THR A 328 1.22 28.44 -2.84
CA THR A 328 -0.21 28.54 -2.61
C THR A 328 -0.57 28.17 -1.18
N PRO A 329 -1.16 29.08 -0.37
CA PRO A 329 -1.59 28.73 0.96
C PRO A 329 -2.61 27.58 0.97
N ALA A 330 -2.44 26.65 1.92
CA ALA A 330 -3.39 25.57 2.15
C ALA A 330 -4.74 26.13 2.64
N VAL A 331 -5.82 25.42 2.30
CA VAL A 331 -7.19 25.83 2.66
C VAL A 331 -7.64 25.05 3.89
N SER A 332 -7.91 25.78 4.97
CA SER A 332 -8.59 25.23 6.16
C SER A 332 -10.09 25.51 6.04
N ALA A 333 -10.89 24.43 6.06
CA ALA A 333 -12.35 24.49 6.15
C ALA A 333 -12.82 24.16 7.58
N LEU A 334 -12.14 24.72 8.57
CA LEU A 334 -12.46 24.50 9.98
C LEU A 334 -13.94 24.77 10.25
N GLY A 335 -14.65 23.74 10.71
CA GLY A 335 -16.09 23.79 11.00
C GLY A 335 -17.01 23.83 9.78
N SER A 336 -16.49 23.78 8.54
CA SER A 336 -17.29 23.92 7.32
C SER A 336 -16.99 22.90 6.21
N ILE A 337 -16.19 21.85 6.47
CA ILE A 337 -15.85 20.85 5.45
C ILE A 337 -17.08 20.09 4.95
N ALA A 338 -18.09 19.87 5.80
CA ALA A 338 -19.35 19.24 5.41
C ALA A 338 -20.13 20.12 4.40
N ASP A 339 -20.11 21.43 4.59
CA ASP A 339 -20.72 22.38 3.65
C ASP A 339 -19.96 22.41 2.32
N SER A 340 -18.63 22.24 2.36
CA SER A 340 -17.81 22.12 1.17
C SER A 340 -18.17 20.88 0.36
N ILE A 341 -18.31 19.72 1.01
CA ILE A 341 -18.74 18.46 0.36
C ILE A 341 -20.15 18.64 -0.23
N ALA A 342 -21.09 19.19 0.54
CA ALA A 342 -22.46 19.45 0.09
C ALA A 342 -22.48 20.38 -1.14
N ALA A 343 -21.68 21.45 -1.14
CA ALA A 343 -21.60 22.38 -2.28
C ALA A 343 -21.09 21.72 -3.56
N TYR A 344 -20.16 20.74 -3.47
CA TYR A 344 -19.76 19.96 -4.64
C TYR A 344 -20.87 19.00 -5.09
N ILE A 345 -21.57 18.32 -4.16
CA ILE A 345 -22.72 17.46 -4.47
C ILE A 345 -23.82 18.26 -5.19
N ASP A 346 -23.99 19.53 -4.83
CA ASP A 346 -24.95 20.42 -5.47
C ASP A 346 -24.62 20.74 -6.94
N LEU A 347 -23.37 20.50 -7.38
CA LEU A 347 -22.98 20.63 -8.80
C LEU A 347 -23.52 19.49 -9.67
N ALA A 348 -23.93 18.35 -9.07
CA ALA A 348 -24.41 17.19 -9.80
C ALA A 348 -25.65 17.54 -10.65
N GLN A 349 -25.60 17.20 -11.95
CA GLN A 349 -26.66 17.46 -12.95
C GLN A 349 -27.26 16.15 -13.49
N SER A 350 -26.50 15.08 -13.61
CA SER A 350 -26.91 13.81 -14.21
C SER A 350 -26.70 12.59 -13.32
N THR A 351 -25.49 12.45 -12.75
CA THR A 351 -25.13 11.26 -11.94
C THR A 351 -24.39 11.64 -10.66
N LEU A 352 -24.61 10.87 -9.62
CA LEU A 352 -23.94 11.01 -8.33
C LEU A 352 -23.72 9.62 -7.70
N ASP A 353 -22.48 9.17 -7.63
CA ASP A 353 -22.09 7.92 -6.99
C ASP A 353 -21.34 8.19 -5.70
N VAL A 354 -21.80 7.58 -4.62
CA VAL A 354 -21.23 7.77 -3.28
C VAL A 354 -20.79 6.43 -2.73
N ALA A 355 -19.49 6.26 -2.45
CA ALA A 355 -18.93 5.11 -1.76
C ALA A 355 -18.19 5.58 -0.49
N VAL A 356 -18.86 5.48 0.65
CA VAL A 356 -18.34 6.00 1.92
C VAL A 356 -18.58 5.00 3.05
N TYR A 357 -17.50 4.68 3.78
CA TYR A 357 -17.47 3.69 4.85
C TYR A 357 -18.58 3.89 5.88
N ASN A 358 -18.74 5.12 6.41
CA ASN A 358 -19.86 5.45 7.30
C ASN A 358 -20.29 6.92 7.23
N THR A 359 -21.55 7.17 7.60
CA THR A 359 -22.22 8.47 7.46
C THR A 359 -23.12 8.76 8.66
N SER A 360 -22.84 9.89 9.35
CA SER A 360 -23.72 10.41 10.40
C SER A 360 -24.06 11.90 10.20
N ASN A 361 -23.62 12.53 9.10
CA ASN A 361 -23.82 13.94 8.80
C ASN A 361 -25.08 14.15 7.94
N TYR A 362 -26.03 14.92 8.48
CA TYR A 362 -27.32 15.19 7.83
C TYR A 362 -27.24 16.27 6.74
N THR A 363 -26.25 17.17 6.78
CA THR A 363 -26.06 18.21 5.76
C THR A 363 -25.71 17.56 4.43
N ILE A 364 -24.76 16.61 4.44
CA ILE A 364 -24.34 15.88 3.23
C ILE A 364 -25.49 15.02 2.69
N VAL A 365 -26.22 14.29 3.56
CA VAL A 365 -27.40 13.51 3.14
C VAL A 365 -28.50 14.43 2.59
N GLY A 366 -28.66 15.63 3.13
CA GLY A 366 -29.58 16.66 2.61
C GLY A 366 -29.22 17.05 1.18
N ALA A 367 -27.97 17.37 0.89
CA ALA A 367 -27.51 17.70 -0.47
C ALA A 367 -27.72 16.55 -1.46
N VAL A 368 -27.53 15.29 -1.04
CA VAL A 368 -27.85 14.11 -1.86
C VAL A 368 -29.34 13.99 -2.15
N ASN A 369 -30.20 14.25 -1.17
CA ASN A 369 -31.64 14.27 -1.38
C ASN A 369 -32.05 15.39 -2.35
N ASP A 370 -31.42 16.55 -2.26
CA ASP A 370 -31.67 17.68 -3.16
C ASP A 370 -31.17 17.35 -4.59
N ALA A 371 -30.06 16.65 -4.75
CA ALA A 371 -29.60 16.13 -6.04
C ALA A 371 -30.64 15.18 -6.65
N LEU A 372 -31.15 14.23 -5.90
CA LEU A 372 -32.24 13.35 -6.35
C LEU A 372 -33.49 14.16 -6.76
N ALA A 373 -33.86 15.18 -5.96
CA ALA A 373 -35.01 16.04 -6.26
C ALA A 373 -34.80 16.86 -7.56
N ARG A 374 -33.58 17.20 -7.93
CA ARG A 374 -33.21 17.78 -9.22
C ARG A 374 -33.29 16.80 -10.38
N GLY A 375 -33.44 15.49 -10.12
CA GLY A 375 -33.51 14.44 -11.14
C GLY A 375 -32.19 13.75 -11.42
N VAL A 376 -31.17 14.00 -10.59
CA VAL A 376 -29.88 13.31 -10.66
C VAL A 376 -30.06 11.83 -10.33
N GLN A 377 -29.44 10.94 -11.11
CA GLN A 377 -29.36 9.52 -10.78
C GLN A 377 -28.34 9.34 -9.65
N VAL A 378 -28.80 8.97 -8.47
CA VAL A 378 -27.95 8.77 -7.29
C VAL A 378 -27.82 7.29 -6.95
N ARG A 379 -26.59 6.86 -6.66
CA ARG A 379 -26.28 5.51 -6.14
C ARG A 379 -25.41 5.64 -4.88
N TRP A 380 -25.61 4.76 -3.88
CA TRP A 380 -24.84 4.81 -2.64
C TRP A 380 -24.35 3.43 -2.20
N ILE A 381 -23.06 3.30 -1.91
CA ILE A 381 -22.46 2.12 -1.27
C ILE A 381 -21.99 2.52 0.12
N ALA A 382 -22.30 1.70 1.13
CA ALA A 382 -21.88 1.90 2.52
C ALA A 382 -21.46 0.58 3.16
N GLU A 383 -20.63 0.67 4.23
CA GLU A 383 -20.29 -0.49 5.04
C GLU A 383 -21.47 -0.89 5.94
N GLY A 384 -21.92 -2.13 5.81
CA GLY A 384 -23.09 -2.63 6.53
C GLY A 384 -22.85 -2.94 8.01
N ALA A 385 -21.59 -3.14 8.42
CA ALA A 385 -21.23 -3.36 9.81
C ALA A 385 -21.28 -2.09 10.66
N ASN A 386 -21.35 -0.90 10.01
CA ASN A 386 -21.32 0.40 10.68
C ASN A 386 -22.72 0.97 10.92
N ALA A 387 -22.81 1.82 11.95
CA ALA A 387 -24.00 2.60 12.22
C ALA A 387 -24.06 3.84 11.33
N ASN A 388 -24.70 3.72 10.17
CA ASN A 388 -24.88 4.81 9.20
C ASN A 388 -26.12 5.66 9.54
N PHE A 389 -26.12 6.34 10.68
CA PHE A 389 -27.31 6.99 11.27
C PHE A 389 -27.99 7.98 10.31
N ALA A 390 -27.22 8.79 9.56
CA ALA A 390 -27.78 9.80 8.68
C ALA A 390 -28.46 9.19 7.44
N LEU A 391 -28.13 7.96 7.04
CA LEU A 391 -28.81 7.28 5.94
C LEU A 391 -30.29 6.99 6.23
N SER A 392 -30.71 7.04 7.51
CA SER A 392 -32.14 6.99 7.87
C SER A 392 -32.94 8.21 7.34
N ALA A 393 -32.27 9.32 7.03
CA ALA A 393 -32.86 10.52 6.42
C ALA A 393 -32.71 10.58 4.90
N LEU A 394 -32.04 9.58 4.30
CA LEU A 394 -31.90 9.51 2.85
C LEU A 394 -33.26 9.20 2.22
N ASN A 395 -33.58 9.87 1.12
CA ASN A 395 -34.82 9.64 0.38
C ASN A 395 -34.88 8.18 -0.16
N ASN A 396 -36.02 7.53 0.03
CA ASN A 396 -36.22 6.15 -0.41
C ASN A 396 -36.02 5.91 -1.93
N GLY A 397 -35.96 6.99 -2.73
CA GLY A 397 -35.63 6.91 -4.15
C GLY A 397 -34.12 6.71 -4.42
N VAL A 398 -33.25 6.87 -3.43
CA VAL A 398 -31.83 6.56 -3.56
C VAL A 398 -31.57 5.11 -3.20
N PRO A 399 -31.14 4.28 -4.14
CA PRO A 399 -30.76 2.90 -3.85
C PRO A 399 -29.45 2.88 -3.04
N VAL A 400 -29.40 2.04 -2.01
CA VAL A 400 -28.22 1.85 -1.16
C VAL A 400 -27.80 0.38 -1.21
N LEU A 401 -26.53 0.13 -1.51
CA LEU A 401 -25.92 -1.19 -1.34
C LEU A 401 -25.06 -1.17 -0.08
N TYR A 402 -25.32 -2.11 0.81
CA TYR A 402 -24.50 -2.34 1.98
C TYR A 402 -23.59 -3.53 1.73
N ARG A 403 -22.25 -3.31 1.83
CA ARG A 403 -21.34 -4.45 1.96
C ARG A 403 -21.64 -5.14 3.28
N THR A 404 -21.91 -6.45 3.22
CA THR A 404 -22.14 -7.27 4.40
C THR A 404 -21.21 -8.46 4.36
N ASN A 405 -20.57 -8.79 5.48
CA ASN A 405 -20.01 -10.09 5.77
C ASN A 405 -18.57 -10.42 5.40
N SER A 406 -17.61 -9.71 5.97
CA SER A 406 -16.38 -10.45 6.28
C SER A 406 -15.79 -9.89 7.57
N PRO A 407 -15.66 -10.67 8.65
CA PRO A 407 -14.94 -10.22 9.83
C PRO A 407 -13.51 -9.83 9.44
N GLY A 408 -13.09 -8.59 9.76
CA GLY A 408 -11.75 -8.09 9.48
C GLY A 408 -11.58 -7.39 8.12
N SER A 409 -12.63 -7.29 7.30
CA SER A 409 -12.61 -6.52 6.04
C SER A 409 -13.77 -5.52 5.98
N GLY A 410 -13.64 -4.46 5.18
CA GLY A 410 -14.67 -3.44 5.04
C GLY A 410 -14.62 -2.69 3.72
N MET A 411 -15.79 -2.19 3.26
CA MET A 411 -15.87 -1.19 2.21
C MET A 411 -15.43 0.14 2.83
N HIS A 412 -14.10 0.36 2.87
CA HIS A 412 -13.48 1.47 3.58
C HIS A 412 -13.22 2.67 2.68
N ASN A 413 -13.68 2.66 1.44
CA ASN A 413 -13.63 3.80 0.52
C ASN A 413 -14.31 5.05 1.09
N LYS A 414 -13.85 6.22 0.66
CA LYS A 414 -14.38 7.54 1.01
C LYS A 414 -14.32 8.43 -0.23
N PHE A 415 -15.18 8.13 -1.22
CA PHE A 415 -15.23 8.94 -2.43
C PHE A 415 -16.64 9.24 -2.90
N VAL A 416 -16.73 10.32 -3.69
CA VAL A 416 -17.93 10.74 -4.42
C VAL A 416 -17.53 10.99 -5.86
N VAL A 417 -18.31 10.48 -6.81
CA VAL A 417 -18.16 10.76 -8.24
C VAL A 417 -19.37 11.56 -8.72
N ILE A 418 -19.12 12.66 -9.40
CA ILE A 418 -20.13 13.57 -9.92
C ILE A 418 -20.00 13.62 -11.43
N ASP A 419 -21.08 13.34 -12.15
CA ASP A 419 -21.24 13.56 -13.60
C ASP A 419 -20.06 13.05 -14.44
N ALA A 420 -19.60 11.80 -14.21
CA ALA A 420 -18.41 11.24 -14.85
C ALA A 420 -18.41 11.32 -16.38
N ASP A 421 -19.58 11.29 -17.01
CA ASP A 421 -19.72 11.40 -18.47
C ASP A 421 -19.67 12.84 -18.99
N ASP A 422 -19.75 13.86 -18.13
CA ASP A 422 -19.68 15.27 -18.54
C ASP A 422 -18.24 15.82 -18.44
N PRO A 423 -17.55 16.06 -19.57
CA PRO A 423 -16.16 16.56 -19.54
C PRO A 423 -15.97 17.88 -18.80
N ALA A 424 -17.02 18.69 -18.68
CA ALA A 424 -16.97 20.00 -18.04
C ALA A 424 -17.25 19.92 -16.52
N ASN A 425 -18.02 18.92 -16.08
CA ASN A 425 -18.50 18.80 -14.69
C ASN A 425 -18.08 17.53 -13.97
N ALA A 426 -17.29 16.66 -14.59
CA ALA A 426 -16.80 15.43 -13.95
C ALA A 426 -15.88 15.75 -12.77
N HIS A 427 -16.30 15.34 -11.55
CA HIS A 427 -15.51 15.52 -10.33
C HIS A 427 -15.38 14.21 -9.55
N VAL A 428 -14.23 14.05 -8.91
CA VAL A 428 -13.98 13.06 -7.86
C VAL A 428 -13.68 13.81 -6.57
N LEU A 429 -14.40 13.49 -5.51
CA LEU A 429 -14.06 13.87 -4.14
C LEU A 429 -13.51 12.63 -3.46
N SER A 430 -12.33 12.72 -2.86
CA SER A 430 -11.64 11.62 -2.18
C SER A 430 -10.87 12.14 -0.96
N GLY A 431 -10.18 11.28 -0.24
CA GLY A 431 -9.36 11.65 0.91
C GLY A 431 -9.59 10.75 2.12
N SER A 432 -9.23 11.25 3.30
CA SER A 432 -9.26 10.45 4.52
C SER A 432 -10.59 10.50 5.28
N THR A 433 -11.48 11.49 4.98
CA THR A 433 -12.64 11.80 5.82
C THR A 433 -13.83 10.88 5.58
N ASN A 434 -14.34 10.22 6.62
CA ASN A 434 -15.70 9.70 6.63
C ASN A 434 -16.72 10.85 6.75
N PHE A 435 -17.98 10.59 6.42
CA PHE A 435 -19.06 11.57 6.58
C PHE A 435 -19.68 11.53 7.99
N THR A 436 -18.82 11.37 9.00
CA THR A 436 -19.22 11.35 10.41
C THR A 436 -18.92 12.67 11.10
N GLN A 437 -19.64 12.96 12.20
CA GLN A 437 -19.41 14.18 12.97
C GLN A 437 -17.95 14.27 13.44
N GLY A 438 -17.38 13.20 13.99
CA GLY A 438 -15.98 13.18 14.45
C GLY A 438 -15.01 13.49 13.32
N ASN A 439 -15.05 12.73 12.22
CA ASN A 439 -14.08 12.92 11.11
C ASN A 439 -14.24 14.26 10.37
N LEU A 440 -15.44 14.83 10.34
CA LEU A 440 -15.66 16.13 9.67
C LEU A 440 -15.22 17.32 10.52
N PHE A 441 -15.31 17.24 11.84
CA PHE A 441 -15.14 18.42 12.70
C PHE A 441 -14.08 18.30 13.78
N ASP A 442 -13.79 17.08 14.25
CA ASP A 442 -12.89 16.87 15.39
C ASP A 442 -11.55 16.29 14.97
N ASP A 443 -11.55 15.17 14.24
CA ASP A 443 -10.36 14.43 13.83
C ASP A 443 -9.68 15.09 12.61
N PRO A 444 -8.36 15.37 12.62
CA PRO A 444 -7.64 15.87 11.46
C PRO A 444 -7.82 14.97 10.23
N ASN A 445 -8.34 15.54 9.14
CA ASN A 445 -8.66 14.88 7.88
C ASN A 445 -8.41 15.80 6.69
N ASN A 446 -8.24 15.21 5.51
CA ASN A 446 -8.18 15.92 4.24
C ASN A 446 -9.33 15.52 3.31
N LEU A 447 -9.66 16.43 2.39
CA LEU A 447 -10.55 16.23 1.26
C LEU A 447 -9.81 16.69 0.01
N VAL A 448 -9.61 15.78 -0.93
CA VAL A 448 -9.05 16.05 -2.25
C VAL A 448 -10.19 16.10 -3.25
N ILE A 449 -10.27 17.16 -4.03
CA ILE A 449 -11.24 17.35 -5.10
C ILE A 449 -10.48 17.40 -6.42
N VAL A 450 -10.79 16.48 -7.32
CA VAL A 450 -10.22 16.44 -8.67
C VAL A 450 -11.34 16.65 -9.69
N ARG A 451 -11.21 17.68 -10.54
CA ARG A 451 -12.06 17.82 -11.71
C ARG A 451 -11.32 17.22 -12.90
N ASP A 452 -11.68 16.01 -13.29
CA ASP A 452 -11.14 15.31 -14.45
C ASP A 452 -12.08 14.18 -14.89
N GLN A 453 -12.40 14.12 -16.18
CA GLN A 453 -13.32 13.11 -16.70
C GLN A 453 -12.72 11.71 -16.69
N ALA A 454 -11.46 11.56 -17.10
CA ALA A 454 -10.83 10.24 -17.18
C ALA A 454 -10.71 9.60 -15.80
N LEU A 455 -10.29 10.38 -14.78
CA LEU A 455 -10.26 9.91 -13.40
C LEU A 455 -11.67 9.60 -12.87
N ALA A 456 -12.68 10.44 -13.16
CA ALA A 456 -14.05 10.18 -12.73
C ALA A 456 -14.61 8.89 -13.33
N LEU A 457 -14.31 8.60 -14.60
CA LEU A 457 -14.68 7.33 -15.25
C LEU A 457 -13.99 6.13 -14.60
N ALA A 458 -12.72 6.26 -14.18
CA ALA A 458 -12.02 5.17 -13.46
C ALA A 458 -12.66 4.90 -12.09
N TYR A 459 -12.99 5.94 -11.32
CA TYR A 459 -13.72 5.80 -10.07
C TYR A 459 -15.15 5.24 -10.27
N THR A 460 -15.77 5.51 -11.41
CA THR A 460 -17.06 4.90 -11.77
C THR A 460 -16.90 3.40 -12.05
N LEU A 461 -15.83 2.96 -12.73
CA LEU A 461 -15.57 1.52 -12.93
C LEU A 461 -15.40 0.79 -11.58
N GLU A 462 -14.62 1.34 -10.67
CA GLU A 462 -14.46 0.80 -9.31
C GLU A 462 -15.80 0.74 -8.57
N PHE A 463 -16.59 1.82 -8.64
CA PHE A 463 -17.93 1.85 -8.06
C PHE A 463 -18.82 0.76 -8.65
N GLU A 464 -18.82 0.59 -9.96
CA GLU A 464 -19.68 -0.36 -10.69
C GLU A 464 -19.29 -1.82 -10.46
N GLU A 465 -18.01 -2.11 -10.22
CA GLU A 465 -17.57 -3.43 -9.79
C GLU A 465 -18.18 -3.79 -8.42
N MET A 466 -18.09 -2.87 -7.46
CA MET A 466 -18.73 -3.05 -6.14
C MET A 466 -20.28 -3.06 -6.24
N TRP A 467 -20.86 -2.24 -7.13
CA TRP A 467 -22.31 -2.14 -7.33
C TRP A 467 -22.91 -3.38 -8.02
N GLY A 468 -22.09 -4.10 -8.77
CA GLY A 468 -22.44 -5.29 -9.53
C GLY A 468 -23.01 -4.99 -10.92
N GLY A 469 -22.78 -3.78 -11.44
CA GLY A 469 -23.19 -3.39 -12.80
C GLY A 469 -23.38 -1.88 -12.98
N THR A 470 -23.69 -1.49 -14.21
CA THR A 470 -23.79 -0.07 -14.63
C THR A 470 -25.18 0.56 -14.38
N GLY A 471 -26.14 -0.25 -13.93
CA GLY A 471 -27.54 0.19 -13.77
C GLY A 471 -27.79 1.06 -12.54
N PRO A 472 -28.98 1.71 -12.47
CA PRO A 472 -29.35 2.55 -11.33
C PRO A 472 -29.64 1.75 -10.04
N GLN A 473 -29.87 0.43 -10.14
CA GLN A 473 -30.08 -0.43 -8.99
C GLN A 473 -28.92 -1.38 -8.81
N PRO A 474 -28.54 -1.73 -7.57
CA PRO A 474 -27.44 -2.67 -7.34
C PRO A 474 -27.83 -4.08 -7.78
N VAL A 475 -26.83 -4.85 -8.20
CA VAL A 475 -26.98 -6.28 -8.49
C VAL A 475 -26.07 -7.07 -7.54
N PRO A 476 -26.50 -7.32 -6.29
CA PRO A 476 -25.64 -7.91 -5.26
C PRO A 476 -25.03 -9.27 -5.63
N ALA A 477 -25.65 -10.02 -6.54
CA ALA A 477 -25.11 -11.29 -7.02
C ALA A 477 -23.88 -11.13 -7.92
N ASN A 478 -23.64 -9.93 -8.45
CA ASN A 478 -22.49 -9.62 -9.30
C ASN A 478 -21.51 -8.66 -8.60
N SER A 479 -21.88 -8.15 -7.42
CA SER A 479 -21.03 -7.22 -6.64
C SER A 479 -19.74 -7.92 -6.23
N ARG A 480 -18.63 -7.23 -6.41
CA ARG A 480 -17.30 -7.67 -6.00
C ARG A 480 -16.73 -6.71 -4.98
N PHE A 481 -16.28 -7.25 -3.88
CA PHE A 481 -15.66 -6.52 -2.79
C PHE A 481 -14.42 -7.29 -2.30
N GLY A 482 -13.43 -6.56 -1.79
CA GLY A 482 -12.22 -7.15 -1.24
C GLY A 482 -11.51 -8.02 -2.29
N GLU A 483 -11.13 -9.22 -1.91
CA GLU A 483 -10.35 -10.16 -2.73
C GLU A 483 -11.04 -10.60 -4.04
N ASP A 484 -12.37 -10.41 -4.16
CA ASP A 484 -13.11 -10.73 -5.40
C ASP A 484 -12.95 -9.65 -6.48
N LYS A 485 -12.36 -8.47 -6.16
CA LYS A 485 -12.12 -7.39 -7.13
C LYS A 485 -10.97 -7.73 -8.09
N THR A 486 -10.93 -6.99 -9.17
CA THR A 486 -9.91 -7.15 -10.21
C THR A 486 -9.29 -5.79 -10.55
N ASP A 487 -8.03 -5.76 -10.90
CA ASP A 487 -7.40 -4.59 -11.50
C ASP A 487 -8.03 -4.34 -12.88
N ASN A 488 -8.99 -3.43 -12.91
CA ASN A 488 -9.80 -3.11 -14.08
C ASN A 488 -9.85 -1.61 -14.41
N THR A 489 -8.98 -0.81 -13.76
CA THR A 489 -8.90 0.64 -13.94
C THR A 489 -7.54 1.08 -14.46
N PRO A 490 -7.46 2.18 -15.23
CA PRO A 490 -6.18 2.82 -15.51
C PRO A 490 -5.59 3.44 -14.24
N HIS A 491 -4.25 3.48 -14.16
CA HIS A 491 -3.58 4.03 -12.99
C HIS A 491 -2.98 5.42 -13.18
N ARG A 492 -2.80 5.91 -14.42
CA ARG A 492 -2.14 7.20 -14.68
C ARG A 492 -3.03 8.15 -15.45
N PHE A 493 -3.20 9.37 -14.93
CA PHE A 493 -4.11 10.40 -15.45
C PHE A 493 -3.38 11.73 -15.55
N GLN A 494 -3.56 12.40 -16.71
CA GLN A 494 -3.06 13.76 -16.91
C GLN A 494 -4.16 14.76 -16.56
N VAL A 495 -4.17 15.25 -15.34
CA VAL A 495 -5.16 16.20 -14.81
C VAL A 495 -4.66 17.64 -15.03
N GLY A 496 -5.01 18.24 -16.13
CA GLY A 496 -4.44 19.53 -16.51
C GLY A 496 -2.91 19.42 -16.73
N GLY A 497 -2.13 20.08 -15.87
CA GLY A 497 -0.67 20.01 -15.89
C GLY A 497 -0.07 18.96 -14.94
N THR A 498 -0.90 18.31 -14.12
CA THR A 498 -0.51 17.42 -13.01
C THR A 498 -0.67 15.97 -13.42
N LEU A 499 0.34 15.12 -13.16
CA LEU A 499 0.18 13.68 -13.19
C LEU A 499 -0.49 13.24 -11.89
N VAL A 500 -1.56 12.45 -12.01
CA VAL A 500 -2.24 11.83 -10.88
C VAL A 500 -2.29 10.34 -11.11
N GLU A 501 -1.84 9.56 -10.13
CA GLU A 501 -1.99 8.11 -10.15
C GLU A 501 -3.11 7.69 -9.19
N SER A 502 -3.83 6.62 -9.52
CA SER A 502 -4.95 6.10 -8.71
C SER A 502 -4.90 4.59 -8.62
N PHE A 503 -5.07 4.07 -7.40
CA PHE A 503 -5.05 2.64 -7.10
C PHE A 503 -6.20 2.30 -6.17
N PHE A 504 -6.84 1.15 -6.39
CA PHE A 504 -7.91 0.62 -5.55
C PHE A 504 -7.50 -0.72 -4.93
N SER A 505 -7.43 -0.75 -3.60
CA SER A 505 -7.15 -2.02 -2.91
C SER A 505 -8.41 -2.91 -2.87
N PRO A 506 -8.20 -4.22 -2.82
CA PRO A 506 -6.93 -4.94 -2.79
C PRO A 506 -6.39 -5.33 -4.19
N SER A 507 -7.08 -4.97 -5.28
CA SER A 507 -6.81 -5.48 -6.63
C SER A 507 -5.57 -4.88 -7.31
N ASP A 508 -5.23 -3.61 -7.03
CA ASP A 508 -4.33 -2.82 -7.87
C ASP A 508 -2.89 -2.74 -7.34
N GLY A 509 -2.53 -3.57 -6.37
CA GLY A 509 -1.16 -3.58 -5.83
C GLY A 509 -0.76 -2.28 -5.11
N THR A 510 -1.68 -1.64 -4.41
CA THR A 510 -1.53 -0.31 -3.80
C THR A 510 -0.29 -0.16 -2.93
N THR A 511 0.02 -1.13 -2.05
CA THR A 511 1.23 -1.10 -1.22
C THR A 511 2.51 -1.11 -2.05
N HIS A 512 2.51 -1.85 -3.16
CA HIS A 512 3.65 -1.88 -4.08
C HIS A 512 3.85 -0.50 -4.74
N ALA A 513 2.78 0.10 -5.25
CA ALA A 513 2.83 1.43 -5.84
C ALA A 513 3.33 2.50 -4.84
N ILE A 514 2.85 2.46 -3.58
CA ILE A 514 3.36 3.34 -2.53
C ILE A 514 4.85 3.11 -2.30
N ARG A 515 5.29 1.85 -2.19
CA ARG A 515 6.69 1.50 -1.98
C ARG A 515 7.59 2.01 -3.12
N GLU A 516 7.20 1.85 -4.38
CA GLU A 516 7.97 2.34 -5.53
C GLU A 516 8.28 3.85 -5.42
N HIS A 517 7.34 4.64 -4.94
CA HIS A 517 7.56 6.07 -4.72
C HIS A 517 8.47 6.35 -3.50
N LEU A 518 8.30 5.59 -2.41
CA LEU A 518 9.20 5.73 -1.25
C LEU A 518 10.64 5.36 -1.60
N ASP A 519 10.85 4.33 -2.42
CA ASP A 519 12.18 3.84 -2.85
C ASP A 519 12.94 4.85 -3.73
N VAL A 520 12.24 5.79 -4.37
CA VAL A 520 12.86 6.82 -5.23
C VAL A 520 12.91 8.22 -4.60
N ALA A 521 12.39 8.40 -3.39
CA ALA A 521 12.47 9.66 -2.66
C ALA A 521 13.93 10.08 -2.46
N GLN A 522 14.24 11.37 -2.67
CA GLN A 522 15.62 11.86 -2.71
C GLN A 522 16.01 12.70 -1.50
N SER A 523 15.09 13.45 -0.93
CA SER A 523 15.40 14.44 0.10
C SER A 523 14.59 14.26 1.38
N SER A 524 13.28 14.07 1.30
CA SER A 524 12.44 13.98 2.48
C SER A 524 11.18 13.13 2.28
N ILE A 525 10.72 12.54 3.40
CA ILE A 525 9.41 11.86 3.51
C ILE A 525 8.75 12.35 4.81
N GLU A 526 7.62 13.05 4.70
CA GLU A 526 6.80 13.48 5.81
C GLU A 526 5.50 12.66 5.88
N LEU A 527 5.23 12.07 7.03
CA LEU A 527 4.10 11.15 7.25
C LEU A 527 3.07 11.76 8.21
N ALA A 528 1.78 11.59 7.90
CA ALA A 528 0.71 11.71 8.88
C ALA A 528 -0.24 10.51 8.71
N LEU A 529 -0.16 9.56 9.63
CA LEU A 529 -0.77 8.25 9.49
C LEU A 529 -1.63 7.88 10.70
N PHE A 530 -2.89 7.50 10.43
CA PHE A 530 -3.76 6.93 11.44
C PHE A 530 -3.22 5.58 11.95
N ILE A 531 -2.83 4.68 11.05
CA ILE A 531 -2.26 3.37 11.41
C ILE A 531 -1.07 3.07 10.49
N LEU A 532 0.02 2.57 11.08
CA LEU A 532 1.25 2.15 10.39
C LEU A 532 1.66 0.78 10.94
N THR A 533 1.31 -0.29 10.21
CA THR A 533 1.59 -1.70 10.59
C THR A 533 1.96 -2.56 9.38
N GLU A 534 2.19 -1.94 8.20
CA GLU A 534 2.53 -2.65 6.96
C GLU A 534 4.05 -2.79 6.83
N ASN A 535 4.53 -4.02 6.96
CA ASN A 535 5.96 -4.32 7.00
C ASN A 535 6.70 -3.84 5.74
N THR A 536 6.10 -3.99 4.57
CA THR A 536 6.71 -3.58 3.28
C THR A 536 6.98 -2.08 3.25
N LEU A 537 6.04 -1.27 3.76
CA LEU A 537 6.19 0.19 3.83
C LEU A 537 7.13 0.63 4.95
N ARG A 538 7.10 -0.07 6.11
CA ARG A 538 8.10 0.13 7.17
C ARG A 538 9.52 -0.07 6.63
N ASP A 539 9.75 -1.17 5.90
CA ASP A 539 11.08 -1.50 5.39
C ASP A 539 11.54 -0.47 4.36
N ALA A 540 10.65 0.02 3.48
CA ALA A 540 10.95 1.13 2.57
C ALA A 540 11.35 2.42 3.30
N LEU A 541 10.66 2.77 4.40
CA LEU A 541 11.02 3.93 5.23
C LEU A 541 12.38 3.76 5.91
N LEU A 542 12.73 2.55 6.36
CA LEU A 542 14.03 2.24 6.94
C LEU A 542 15.15 2.32 5.88
N GLU A 543 14.90 1.80 4.68
CA GLU A 543 15.82 1.87 3.54
C GLU A 543 16.06 3.32 3.12
N ALA A 544 15.01 4.11 2.91
CA ALA A 544 15.12 5.54 2.60
C ALA A 544 15.91 6.31 3.67
N HIS A 545 15.64 6.06 4.96
CA HIS A 545 16.38 6.67 6.05
C HIS A 545 17.87 6.28 6.06
N ALA A 546 18.19 5.01 5.79
CA ALA A 546 19.57 4.52 5.69
C ALA A 546 20.32 5.15 4.51
N ASP A 547 19.64 5.46 3.41
CA ASP A 547 20.16 6.14 2.24
C ASP A 547 20.29 7.67 2.42
N GLY A 548 19.86 8.18 3.57
CA GLY A 548 20.02 9.58 3.97
C GLY A 548 18.83 10.48 3.65
N VAL A 549 17.70 9.94 3.24
CA VAL A 549 16.44 10.66 3.11
C VAL A 549 15.92 11.04 4.50
N TRP A 550 15.47 12.29 4.65
CA TRP A 550 14.96 12.75 5.94
C TRP A 550 13.54 12.30 6.20
N VAL A 551 13.39 11.12 6.83
CA VAL A 551 12.09 10.52 7.17
C VAL A 551 11.61 11.02 8.53
N ARG A 552 10.37 11.53 8.61
CA ARG A 552 9.76 12.03 9.85
C ARG A 552 8.23 11.96 9.77
N GLY A 553 7.54 11.95 10.91
CA GLY A 553 6.09 11.88 10.83
C GLY A 553 5.34 11.98 12.15
N VAL A 554 4.01 11.98 12.02
CA VAL A 554 3.05 11.89 13.12
C VAL A 554 2.21 10.65 12.91
N VAL A 555 2.08 9.80 13.93
CA VAL A 555 1.26 8.58 13.93
C VAL A 555 0.23 8.70 15.07
N ASP A 556 -0.99 8.23 14.85
CA ASP A 556 -2.09 8.40 15.81
C ASP A 556 -1.81 7.72 17.15
N ASP A 557 -1.46 6.43 17.14
CA ASP A 557 -1.17 5.66 18.35
C ASP A 557 0.07 4.77 18.19
N ALA A 558 1.14 5.14 18.88
CA ALA A 558 2.39 4.36 18.91
C ALA A 558 2.21 2.93 19.47
N ASN A 559 1.18 2.72 20.31
CA ASN A 559 0.91 1.44 20.98
C ASN A 559 -0.20 0.62 20.29
N ALA A 560 -0.70 1.05 19.13
CA ALA A 560 -1.66 0.27 18.36
C ALA A 560 -1.10 -1.15 18.10
N PRO A 561 -1.94 -2.20 18.14
CA PRO A 561 -1.48 -3.55 17.89
C PRO A 561 -0.78 -3.69 16.54
N GLY A 562 0.47 -4.14 16.54
CA GLY A 562 1.30 -4.29 15.35
C GLY A 562 1.98 -2.99 14.87
N SER A 563 1.89 -1.88 15.63
CA SER A 563 2.49 -0.61 15.24
C SER A 563 4.00 -0.71 15.03
N ASP A 564 4.49 -0.19 13.92
CA ASP A 564 5.90 -0.10 13.56
C ASP A 564 6.61 1.13 14.17
N PHE A 565 5.90 1.95 14.94
CA PHE A 565 6.42 3.19 15.55
C PHE A 565 7.74 2.99 16.28
N PHE A 566 7.82 2.00 17.17
CA PHE A 566 9.03 1.76 17.95
C PHE A 566 10.18 1.17 17.13
N THR A 567 9.88 0.41 16.09
CA THR A 567 10.89 -0.09 15.15
C THR A 567 11.55 1.07 14.41
N LEU A 568 10.75 1.97 13.85
CA LEU A 568 11.22 3.14 13.11
C LEU A 568 11.96 4.15 14.00
N THR A 569 11.44 4.47 15.18
CA THR A 569 12.10 5.39 16.12
C THR A 569 13.39 4.83 16.68
N SER A 570 13.48 3.50 16.89
CA SER A 570 14.73 2.83 17.29
C SER A 570 15.82 2.91 16.21
N ALA A 571 15.45 3.03 14.94
CA ALA A 571 16.36 3.26 13.83
C ALA A 571 16.80 4.74 13.68
N GLY A 572 16.19 5.66 14.43
CA GLY A 572 16.51 7.10 14.41
C GLY A 572 15.55 7.96 13.60
N ILE A 573 14.45 7.40 13.09
CA ILE A 573 13.40 8.16 12.40
C ILE A 573 12.61 8.98 13.42
N ASP A 574 12.34 10.26 13.08
CA ASP A 574 11.67 11.22 13.96
C ASP A 574 10.14 11.11 13.84
N LEU A 575 9.53 10.29 14.72
CA LEU A 575 8.08 10.10 14.76
C LEU A 575 7.48 10.64 16.07
N TYR A 576 6.31 11.25 15.97
CA TYR A 576 5.50 11.77 17.06
C TYR A 576 4.25 10.92 17.28
N ASP A 577 3.94 10.62 18.54
CA ASP A 577 2.76 9.86 18.98
C ASP A 577 1.60 10.78 19.30
N HIS A 578 0.53 10.75 18.50
CA HIS A 578 -0.64 11.61 18.64
C HIS A 578 -1.61 11.15 19.76
N SER A 579 -1.42 9.98 20.34
CA SER A 579 -2.32 9.41 21.38
C SER A 579 -2.51 10.28 22.61
N ALA A 580 -1.68 11.32 22.81
CA ALA A 580 -1.84 12.30 23.88
C ALA A 580 -2.96 13.32 23.63
N PHE A 581 -3.47 13.44 22.41
CA PHE A 581 -4.55 14.34 22.02
C PHE A 581 -5.90 13.62 22.10
N PRO A 582 -7.01 14.35 22.37
CA PRO A 582 -8.33 13.71 22.50
C PRO A 582 -8.95 13.29 21.17
N GLU A 583 -8.59 13.94 20.06
CA GLU A 583 -8.99 13.61 18.70
C GLU A 583 -8.04 12.59 18.07
N LEU A 584 -8.54 11.79 17.10
CA LEU A 584 -7.73 10.87 16.33
C LEU A 584 -7.02 11.61 15.19
N LEU A 585 -5.74 11.32 14.93
CA LEU A 585 -5.09 11.72 13.69
C LEU A 585 -5.58 10.83 12.53
N HIS A 586 -6.67 11.20 11.88
CA HIS A 586 -7.30 10.32 10.91
C HIS A 586 -6.75 10.45 9.48
N HIS A 587 -5.63 11.13 9.29
CA HIS A 587 -4.90 11.21 8.03
C HIS A 587 -4.28 9.87 7.60
N LYS A 588 -4.04 9.73 6.30
CA LYS A 588 -3.32 8.61 5.67
C LYS A 588 -2.55 9.18 4.49
N TYR A 589 -1.56 10.02 4.78
CA TYR A 589 -0.77 10.61 3.72
C TYR A 589 0.74 10.57 3.98
N ALA A 590 1.49 10.56 2.89
CA ALA A 590 2.91 10.86 2.84
C ALA A 590 3.16 12.00 1.85
N ILE A 591 4.14 12.84 2.16
CA ILE A 591 4.64 13.90 1.28
C ILE A 591 6.09 13.53 0.97
N LEU A 592 6.47 13.54 -0.29
CA LEU A 592 7.81 13.23 -0.74
C LEU A 592 8.44 14.46 -1.38
N ASP A 593 9.66 14.74 -1.03
CA ASP A 593 10.54 15.73 -1.68
C ASP A 593 9.94 17.14 -1.84
N HIS A 594 9.05 17.55 -0.91
CA HIS A 594 8.23 18.76 -1.03
C HIS A 594 9.01 20.06 -1.30
N SER A 595 10.26 20.13 -0.87
CA SER A 595 11.13 21.32 -1.02
C SER A 595 12.28 21.10 -1.98
N ASP A 596 12.36 19.97 -2.67
CA ASP A 596 13.42 19.68 -3.63
C ASP A 596 12.99 20.03 -5.06
N PRO A 597 13.51 21.14 -5.65
CA PRO A 597 13.17 21.49 -7.02
C PRO A 597 13.72 20.54 -8.09
N GLY A 598 14.69 19.67 -7.71
CA GLY A 598 15.29 18.67 -8.58
C GLY A 598 14.64 17.30 -8.47
N GLY A 599 13.82 17.09 -7.45
CA GLY A 599 13.06 15.90 -7.20
C GLY A 599 11.69 15.89 -7.90
N ASP A 600 10.84 14.98 -7.45
CA ASP A 600 9.44 14.89 -7.86
C ASP A 600 8.54 15.10 -6.63
N PRO A 601 8.25 16.37 -6.27
CA PRO A 601 7.39 16.66 -5.14
C PRO A 601 5.99 16.07 -5.34
N LEU A 602 5.61 15.11 -4.50
CA LEU A 602 4.33 14.43 -4.61
C LEU A 602 3.66 14.19 -3.25
N VAL A 603 2.38 13.87 -3.30
CA VAL A 603 1.59 13.45 -2.14
C VAL A 603 0.91 12.12 -2.42
N ILE A 604 1.06 11.18 -1.51
CA ILE A 604 0.29 9.94 -1.46
C ILE A 604 -0.83 10.16 -0.45
N THR A 605 -2.10 10.00 -0.83
CA THR A 605 -3.24 10.22 0.09
C THR A 605 -4.45 9.39 -0.35
N GLY A 606 -5.47 9.29 0.52
CA GLY A 606 -6.70 8.53 0.24
C GLY A 606 -7.31 7.94 1.50
N SER A 607 -8.05 6.85 1.33
CA SER A 607 -8.68 6.12 2.43
C SER A 607 -7.78 5.04 3.03
N HIS A 608 -6.72 4.64 2.31
CA HIS A 608 -5.85 3.49 2.56
C HIS A 608 -4.98 3.69 3.80
N ASN A 609 -5.26 2.97 4.89
CA ASN A 609 -4.34 2.86 6.01
C ASN A 609 -3.10 2.05 5.60
N TRP A 610 -1.96 2.34 6.18
CA TRP A 610 -0.72 1.58 5.94
C TRP A 610 -0.73 0.29 6.77
N THR A 611 -1.65 -0.62 6.40
CA THR A 611 -1.90 -1.87 7.10
C THR A 611 -2.10 -3.01 6.11
N PHE A 612 -1.81 -4.22 6.55
CA PHE A 612 -2.13 -5.43 5.80
C PHE A 612 -3.59 -5.50 5.33
N SER A 613 -4.55 -5.26 6.24
CA SER A 613 -5.97 -5.34 5.89
C SER A 613 -6.39 -4.33 4.83
N ALA A 614 -5.78 -3.13 4.81
CA ALA A 614 -6.03 -2.15 3.77
C ALA A 614 -5.48 -2.60 2.41
N ASN A 615 -4.35 -3.32 2.41
CA ASN A 615 -3.73 -3.83 1.19
C ASN A 615 -4.44 -5.04 0.60
N THR A 616 -5.03 -5.93 1.43
CA THR A 616 -5.42 -7.26 0.97
C THR A 616 -6.91 -7.58 1.05
N VAL A 617 -7.68 -6.92 1.90
CA VAL A 617 -9.08 -7.30 2.14
C VAL A 617 -10.09 -6.15 2.17
N ASN A 618 -9.64 -4.90 2.41
CA ASN A 618 -10.51 -3.74 2.40
C ASN A 618 -10.65 -3.15 1.00
N ASP A 619 -11.82 -2.56 0.72
CA ASP A 619 -11.99 -1.71 -0.46
C ASP A 619 -11.53 -0.29 -0.11
N GLU A 620 -10.36 0.10 -0.61
CA GLU A 620 -9.74 1.40 -0.35
C GLU A 620 -9.42 2.11 -1.66
N ASN A 621 -9.17 3.40 -1.59
CA ASN A 621 -8.63 4.18 -2.70
C ASN A 621 -7.40 4.98 -2.28
N THR A 622 -6.46 5.09 -3.19
CA THR A 622 -5.21 5.87 -3.04
C THR A 622 -5.01 6.75 -4.27
N LEU A 623 -4.65 8.00 -4.03
CA LEU A 623 -4.18 8.95 -5.03
C LEU A 623 -2.72 9.28 -4.77
N ILE A 624 -1.91 9.31 -5.84
CA ILE A 624 -0.55 9.84 -5.83
C ILE A 624 -0.54 11.05 -6.77
N ILE A 625 -0.25 12.22 -6.22
CA ILE A 625 -0.43 13.51 -6.91
C ILE A 625 0.94 14.16 -7.06
N HIS A 626 1.46 14.21 -8.28
CA HIS A 626 2.75 14.79 -8.63
C HIS A 626 2.60 16.30 -8.88
N ASP A 627 2.51 17.06 -7.78
CA ASP A 627 2.30 18.51 -7.85
C ASP A 627 2.98 19.22 -6.67
N PRO A 628 4.00 20.05 -6.91
CA PRO A 628 4.70 20.77 -5.86
C PRO A 628 3.79 21.69 -5.02
N ALA A 629 2.74 22.26 -5.62
CA ALA A 629 1.83 23.14 -4.89
C ALA A 629 0.91 22.35 -3.95
N VAL A 630 0.48 21.15 -4.37
CA VAL A 630 -0.27 20.22 -3.51
C VAL A 630 0.63 19.69 -2.39
N ALA A 631 1.88 19.31 -2.70
CA ALA A 631 2.85 18.88 -1.70
C ALA A 631 3.11 19.97 -0.65
N ASP A 632 3.29 21.24 -1.08
CA ASP A 632 3.42 22.38 -0.16
C ASP A 632 2.17 22.58 0.73
N GLN A 633 0.96 22.41 0.18
CA GLN A 633 -0.27 22.52 0.97
C GLN A 633 -0.39 21.43 2.05
N PHE A 634 -0.04 20.18 1.72
CA PHE A 634 0.02 19.09 2.70
C PHE A 634 1.12 19.33 3.73
N PHE A 635 2.27 19.89 3.33
CA PHE A 635 3.33 20.23 4.25
C PHE A 635 2.93 21.32 5.26
N GLN A 636 2.13 22.29 4.87
CA GLN A 636 1.56 23.30 5.78
C GLN A 636 0.62 22.65 6.81
N GLU A 637 -0.15 21.65 6.44
CA GLU A 637 -1.00 20.88 7.36
C GLU A 637 -0.13 20.02 8.28
N TRP A 638 0.83 19.27 7.71
CA TRP A 638 1.76 18.44 8.47
C TRP A 638 2.54 19.24 9.51
N THR A 639 3.01 20.43 9.15
CA THR A 639 3.71 21.34 10.08
C THR A 639 2.82 21.72 11.25
N ALA A 640 1.56 22.04 11.01
CA ALA A 640 0.62 22.34 12.10
C ALA A 640 0.41 21.14 13.03
N ARG A 641 0.37 19.90 12.52
CA ARG A 641 0.27 18.68 13.35
C ARG A 641 1.55 18.45 14.14
N ARG A 642 2.73 18.50 13.51
CA ARG A 642 4.02 18.33 14.18
C ARG A 642 4.25 19.39 15.27
N ASP A 643 3.98 20.65 14.98
CA ASP A 643 4.26 21.77 15.89
C ASP A 643 3.38 21.75 17.14
N ALA A 644 2.22 21.08 17.10
CA ALA A 644 1.42 20.79 18.27
C ALA A 644 2.20 20.00 19.35
N PHE A 645 3.17 19.16 18.96
CA PHE A 645 4.03 18.40 19.89
C PHE A 645 5.20 19.21 20.41
N THR A 646 5.76 20.10 19.60
CA THR A 646 6.97 20.82 19.97
C THR A 646 6.69 21.99 20.91
N GLY A 647 5.42 22.38 21.05
CA GLY A 647 5.02 23.55 21.84
C GLY A 647 5.66 24.86 21.30
N VAL A 648 6.27 24.79 20.14
CA VAL A 648 6.80 25.93 19.39
C VAL A 648 5.75 26.27 18.33
N ALA A 649 4.71 26.98 18.73
CA ALA A 649 4.08 27.87 17.77
C ALA A 649 5.19 28.82 17.33
N GLU A 650 5.73 28.69 16.14
CA GLU A 650 6.50 29.77 15.53
C GLU A 650 5.57 30.97 15.48
N VAL A 651 5.82 31.94 16.35
CA VAL A 651 5.06 33.18 16.40
C VAL A 651 5.52 34.05 15.24
N GLY A 652 5.13 33.66 14.05
CA GLY A 652 5.05 34.49 12.88
C GLY A 652 3.63 35.09 12.80
N GLY A 653 3.27 35.95 13.70
CA GLY A 653 2.06 36.72 13.55
C GLY A 653 1.14 36.75 14.79
N LYS A 654 1.20 37.87 15.55
CA LYS A 654 0.19 38.34 16.50
C LYS A 654 -0.24 37.38 17.63
N GLY A 655 0.71 36.71 18.28
CA GLY A 655 0.53 36.25 19.63
C GLY A 655 0.66 37.40 20.61
N PRO A 656 0.18 37.26 21.87
CA PRO A 656 0.29 38.30 22.87
C PRO A 656 1.74 38.66 23.25
N ILE A 657 2.75 37.90 22.78
CA ILE A 657 4.19 38.18 22.88
C ILE A 657 4.82 38.02 21.51
N ALA A 658 5.56 39.03 21.05
CA ALA A 658 6.45 38.91 19.90
C ALA A 658 7.91 38.98 20.34
N THR A 659 8.78 38.13 19.77
CA THR A 659 10.23 38.09 20.05
C THR A 659 11.01 38.13 18.76
N TRP A 660 12.16 38.87 18.81
CA TRP A 660 13.07 38.97 17.66
C TRP A 660 14.50 39.36 18.08
N PRO A 661 15.54 38.81 17.47
CA PRO A 661 15.54 37.65 16.56
C PRO A 661 15.36 36.34 17.34
N VAL A 662 14.84 35.32 16.69
CA VAL A 662 14.82 33.92 17.19
C VAL A 662 15.31 33.02 16.03
N PRO A 663 16.38 32.24 16.21
CA PRO A 663 17.27 32.22 17.40
C PRO A 663 17.96 33.53 17.68
N PHE A 664 18.18 33.85 18.98
CA PHE A 664 18.87 35.08 19.40
C PHE A 664 20.36 34.82 19.75
N HIS A 665 21.20 35.84 19.67
CA HIS A 665 22.62 35.77 20.03
C HIS A 665 22.93 36.66 21.24
N GLU A 666 23.22 37.92 21.02
CA GLU A 666 23.64 38.87 22.08
C GLU A 666 22.47 39.65 22.66
N GLY A 667 21.29 39.62 22.00
CA GLY A 667 20.10 40.33 22.44
C GLY A 667 18.81 39.70 21.94
N LEU A 668 17.74 39.85 22.72
CA LEU A 668 16.41 39.42 22.40
C LEU A 668 15.44 40.56 22.67
N GLN A 669 14.73 41.02 21.65
CA GLN A 669 13.67 41.99 21.78
C GLN A 669 12.36 41.24 22.09
N VAL A 670 11.63 41.71 23.09
CA VAL A 670 10.35 41.16 23.51
C VAL A 670 9.31 42.27 23.45
N THR A 671 8.16 42.00 22.81
CA THR A 671 7.03 42.94 22.74
C THR A 671 5.78 42.26 23.22
N ALA A 672 4.94 42.95 24.01
CA ALA A 672 3.64 42.48 24.48
C ALA A 672 2.61 43.60 24.39
N ASP A 673 1.36 43.25 24.03
CA ASP A 673 0.31 44.24 23.72
C ASP A 673 -0.13 45.10 24.89
N ASP A 674 -0.16 44.53 26.10
CA ASP A 674 -0.65 45.23 27.31
C ASP A 674 0.48 45.82 28.18
N GLY A 675 1.66 45.98 27.58
CA GLY A 675 2.82 46.55 28.25
C GLY A 675 3.47 45.64 29.28
N ILE A 676 4.79 45.55 29.22
CA ILE A 676 5.62 44.63 30.00
C ILE A 676 5.92 45.22 31.35
N VAL A 677 5.69 44.49 32.43
CA VAL A 677 6.09 44.81 33.82
C VAL A 677 7.38 44.08 34.18
N GLU A 678 7.54 42.83 33.74
CA GLU A 678 8.70 42.00 34.04
C GLU A 678 8.83 40.92 32.96
N VAL A 679 10.08 40.66 32.56
CA VAL A 679 10.43 39.55 31.68
C VAL A 679 11.42 38.64 32.41
N ARG A 680 11.22 37.33 32.34
CA ARG A 680 12.13 36.31 32.86
C ARG A 680 12.50 35.31 31.76
N LEU A 681 13.78 34.90 31.70
CA LEU A 681 14.20 33.72 30.97
C LEU A 681 14.52 32.62 31.98
N LEU A 682 13.95 31.44 31.72
CA LEU A 682 14.18 30.25 32.53
C LEU A 682 14.93 29.22 31.65
N ASP A 683 15.89 28.50 32.24
CA ASP A 683 16.53 27.36 31.58
C ASP A 683 15.57 26.13 31.57
N THR A 684 15.99 25.06 30.90
CA THR A 684 15.23 23.81 30.75
C THR A 684 14.92 23.12 32.11
N THR A 685 15.59 23.52 33.20
CA THR A 685 15.32 23.04 34.56
C THR A 685 14.31 23.92 35.30
N GLY A 686 13.82 25.00 34.69
CA GLY A 686 12.91 25.97 35.29
C GLY A 686 13.59 27.03 36.19
N ARG A 687 14.92 27.11 36.19
CA ARG A 687 15.69 28.09 36.92
C ARG A 687 15.72 29.43 36.16
N ILE A 688 15.41 30.53 36.80
CA ILE A 688 15.52 31.87 36.23
C ILE A 688 17.01 32.20 35.98
N VAL A 689 17.36 32.43 34.73
CA VAL A 689 18.73 32.80 34.30
C VAL A 689 18.88 34.29 33.93
N LEU A 690 17.74 34.96 33.68
CA LEU A 690 17.68 36.41 33.46
C LEU A 690 16.28 36.91 33.93
N ALA A 691 16.26 38.10 34.58
CA ALA A 691 15.02 38.80 34.89
C ALA A 691 15.26 40.29 34.74
N GLU A 692 14.37 40.95 33.99
CA GLU A 692 14.39 42.40 33.79
C GLU A 692 13.01 43.03 33.95
N ALA A 693 12.96 44.22 34.51
CA ALA A 693 11.73 45.00 34.63
C ALA A 693 11.44 45.79 33.38
N GLY A 694 10.23 45.72 32.84
CA GLY A 694 9.76 46.47 31.67
C GLY A 694 8.98 47.74 32.09
N GLN A 695 8.98 48.75 31.25
CA GLN A 695 8.21 50.00 31.46
C GLN A 695 7.37 50.38 30.23
N GLY A 696 7.23 49.50 29.25
CA GLY A 696 6.52 49.78 27.98
C GLY A 696 6.09 48.50 27.27
N PRO A 697 5.60 48.60 26.02
CA PRO A 697 5.20 47.47 25.28
C PRO A 697 6.36 46.62 24.77
N THR A 698 7.58 47.15 24.78
CA THR A 698 8.78 46.47 24.25
C THR A 698 9.95 46.61 25.23
N ILE A 699 10.75 45.52 25.34
CA ILE A 699 11.99 45.48 26.12
C ILE A 699 13.08 44.78 25.29
N GLN A 700 14.33 45.25 25.43
CA GLN A 700 15.49 44.61 24.83
C GLN A 700 16.34 43.91 25.91
N LEU A 701 16.35 42.60 25.91
CA LEU A 701 17.17 41.79 26.81
C LEU A 701 18.60 41.64 26.30
N ARG A 702 19.58 41.70 27.20
CA ARG A 702 21.00 41.44 26.90
C ARG A 702 21.32 40.00 27.27
N THR A 703 21.60 39.19 26.29
CA THR A 703 21.68 37.72 26.43
C THR A 703 23.04 37.15 26.11
N ALA A 704 24.05 37.99 25.85
CA ALA A 704 25.42 37.56 25.47
C ALA A 704 26.06 36.57 26.47
N HIS A 705 25.69 36.67 27.75
CA HIS A 705 26.27 35.84 28.83
C HIS A 705 25.56 34.48 29.00
N LEU A 706 24.47 34.23 28.29
CA LEU A 706 23.74 32.96 28.35
C LEU A 706 24.40 31.90 27.46
N ALA A 707 24.29 30.62 27.82
CA ALA A 707 24.74 29.52 26.96
C ALA A 707 23.80 29.33 25.77
N GLY A 708 24.29 28.73 24.68
CA GLY A 708 23.43 28.29 23.58
C GLY A 708 22.46 27.19 24.06
N GLY A 709 21.22 27.23 23.59
CA GLY A 709 20.17 26.27 23.99
C GLY A 709 18.78 26.87 24.10
N GLY A 710 17.80 26.02 24.50
CA GLY A 710 16.41 26.41 24.69
C GLY A 710 16.18 27.13 26.04
N TYR A 711 15.29 28.10 26.03
CA TYR A 711 14.85 28.84 27.22
C TYR A 711 13.34 29.05 27.18
N VAL A 712 12.71 29.15 28.34
CA VAL A 712 11.32 29.60 28.49
C VAL A 712 11.31 31.10 28.83
N LEU A 713 10.70 31.88 27.96
CA LEU A 713 10.43 33.29 28.19
C LEU A 713 9.10 33.45 28.95
N GLU A 714 9.12 34.11 30.08
CA GLU A 714 7.94 34.46 30.85
C GLU A 714 7.79 36.01 30.89
N VAL A 715 6.63 36.53 30.45
CA VAL A 715 6.34 37.96 30.39
C VAL A 715 5.14 38.24 31.28
N ARG A 716 5.30 39.15 32.26
CA ARG A 716 4.20 39.64 33.07
C ARG A 716 3.76 41.02 32.59
N GLU A 717 2.49 41.11 32.17
CA GLU A 717 1.86 42.31 31.65
C GLU A 717 1.30 43.22 32.78
N ARG A 718 0.94 44.46 32.41
CA ARG A 718 0.31 45.43 33.36
C ARG A 718 -1.04 44.97 33.86
N SER A 719 -1.79 44.19 33.09
CA SER A 719 -3.04 43.54 33.53
C SER A 719 -2.86 42.52 34.65
N GLY A 720 -1.60 42.14 34.95
CA GLY A 720 -1.28 41.06 35.88
C GLY A 720 -1.25 39.69 35.20
N ARG A 721 -1.56 39.60 33.92
CA ARG A 721 -1.47 38.37 33.12
C ARG A 721 0.00 37.97 32.96
N THR A 722 0.28 36.68 33.07
CA THR A 722 1.59 36.08 32.78
C THR A 722 1.49 35.27 31.51
N LEU A 723 2.34 35.59 30.54
CA LEU A 723 2.45 34.92 29.25
C LEU A 723 3.76 34.16 29.20
N ARG A 724 3.79 33.05 28.48
CA ARG A 724 5.01 32.24 28.26
C ARG A 724 5.24 31.96 26.80
N SER A 725 6.51 31.88 26.39
CA SER A 725 6.96 31.49 25.05
C SER A 725 8.29 30.77 25.15
N ASN A 726 8.55 29.83 24.28
CA ASN A 726 9.85 29.21 24.16
C ASN A 726 10.73 30.06 23.21
N VAL A 727 12.00 30.21 23.55
CA VAL A 727 12.98 30.96 22.73
C VAL A 727 14.29 30.21 22.70
N VAL A 728 15.02 30.30 21.58
CA VAL A 728 16.29 29.58 21.37
C VAL A 728 17.42 30.57 21.25
N LYS A 729 18.50 30.35 22.03
CA LYS A 729 19.75 31.07 21.88
C LYS A 729 20.69 30.26 20.99
N ALA A 730 21.15 30.87 19.92
CA ALA A 730 22.18 30.27 19.07
C ALA A 730 23.49 30.07 19.85
N PRO A 731 24.31 29.08 19.46
CA PRO A 731 25.59 28.78 20.10
C PRO A 731 26.56 29.93 20.16
#